data_c12d38d117ff850128c91e6360a685b4
#
_entry.id   c12d38d117ff850128c91e6360a685b4
#
_cell.length_a   1.000
_cell.length_b   1.000
_cell.length_c   1.000
_cell.angle_alpha   90.00
_cell.angle_beta   90.00
_cell.angle_gamma   90.00
#
_symmetry.space_group_name_H-M   'P 1'
#
loop_
_entity.id
_entity.type
_entity.pdbx_description
1 polymer ?
#
loop_
_entity_poly.entity_id
_entity_poly.type
_entity_poly.pdbx_seq_one_letter_code
_entity_poly.pdbx_strand_id
1 'polypeptide(L)'
;MKNLKQILTAMYLCMALAAAASPVRQRLHDDWQFRQARLNNWYPATVPGTVHTDLMANRIIEDPYFRLNERGVQWVDKEDWIYETHFEAGADLLARERIELVFEGLDTYADVYLNDEKILTTDNMFRRWRTEVKRLLRPGENALKVYFHSPIKVDLPKYDSLPYRYEAINDQSANGGLFDKRVSVFARKAGYHYGWDWGPRLVTSGIWRPVYLEGWNGIRISDVFYRQEEVTAERARVQVEVEIDAVREQPRAVVTVTAPGEGIEASVTTPLRPGVNRVTVPLDIASPKRWWTRELGEPHLYEFRTSVAAGDASDSRTTRIGLRSLRLVREKVSDGTTFRFELNGEPLFAKGANYIPCDVFLPRVTRAVYEKTIDDAAAVNMNMLRVWGGGVYEDDVFYELCDERGILVWQDFMFACSIYPAEGAWLENVRLEAEDNIRRLRNHPSIAVWCGNNECNDAWFGWGWNARYTKQGHPEYDKIIDTQFKRQYYEVLPEAVAAFSPGTPYHPSSPWSCYEGTSENSEGDTHFWKVWHSRAPIADYNTTRSRFFSEYGFQSFPEYASVLRFAPEERDWDIESEVMMAHQRGGSFANMRIRQYLEDEYWPARDFRTFLYMSHVLQGDAIKTAIEAHRRDKPYCWGSLFWQHNDCWPVASWASRDWYGRWKAQHYFARPAFDDLLVSPCTANGRLEVFLVSDRRETVRGKLETTVLKMDGTVLSKNTRSVTLAPNAVRKVHSADIAGLLHGCSPGEAIVVTKFTTGGRRYSNIGYFAPQKELALPEADIRWSAEPTAEGYAVTLTSDRFVRAAWLSLDGNEHFEDNYFDLLPGVGRTVGVSTKLSRDEFDRLLRITHLQQTR
;
A
#
# COMPACT_ATOMS: atom_id res chain seq x y z
N MET A 1 -23.57 52.25 -8.65
CA MET A 1 -24.32 51.20 -9.35
C MET A 1 -23.89 50.97 -10.83
N LYS A 2 -23.59 52.00 -11.64
CA LYS A 2 -23.09 51.81 -13.01
C LYS A 2 -21.71 51.12 -13.08
N ASN A 3 -20.78 51.56 -12.22
CA ASN A 3 -19.42 50.94 -12.19
C ASN A 3 -19.39 49.49 -11.74
N LEU A 4 -20.30 49.10 -10.82
CA LEU A 4 -20.38 47.72 -10.33
C LEU A 4 -20.94 46.78 -11.42
N LYS A 5 -21.91 47.23 -12.23
CA LYS A 5 -22.41 46.47 -13.36
C LYS A 5 -21.34 46.29 -14.46
N GLN A 6 -20.52 47.32 -14.74
CA GLN A 6 -19.43 47.22 -15.71
C GLN A 6 -18.32 46.25 -15.23
N ILE A 7 -17.99 46.27 -13.94
CA ILE A 7 -17.02 45.31 -13.34
C ILE A 7 -17.56 43.89 -13.37
N LEU A 8 -18.84 43.67 -13.00
CA LEU A 8 -19.49 42.37 -13.08
C LEU A 8 -19.62 41.87 -14.54
N THR A 9 -19.93 42.74 -15.47
CA THR A 9 -20.01 42.40 -16.91
C THR A 9 -18.61 42.07 -17.46
N ALA A 10 -17.57 42.81 -17.05
CA ALA A 10 -16.19 42.51 -17.42
C ALA A 10 -15.69 41.22 -16.81
N MET A 11 -16.01 40.94 -15.54
CA MET A 11 -15.72 39.66 -14.90
C MET A 11 -16.47 38.49 -15.55
N TYR A 12 -17.75 38.64 -15.90
CA TYR A 12 -18.51 37.63 -16.63
C TYR A 12 -17.99 37.40 -18.04
N LEU A 13 -17.58 38.46 -18.76
CA LEU A 13 -16.96 38.36 -20.08
C LEU A 13 -15.58 37.70 -20.02
N CYS A 14 -14.77 38.04 -19.01
CA CYS A 14 -13.48 37.35 -18.75
C CYS A 14 -13.65 35.89 -18.35
N MET A 15 -14.66 35.53 -17.55
CA MET A 15 -14.95 34.13 -17.22
C MET A 15 -15.49 33.35 -18.43
N ALA A 16 -16.34 33.96 -19.26
CA ALA A 16 -16.85 33.33 -20.48
C ALA A 16 -15.76 33.16 -21.55
N LEU A 17 -14.82 34.09 -21.69
CA LEU A 17 -13.66 34.00 -22.57
C LEU A 17 -12.64 32.96 -22.05
N ALA A 18 -12.43 32.87 -20.73
CA ALA A 18 -11.57 31.85 -20.12
C ALA A 18 -12.13 30.42 -20.28
N ALA A 19 -13.45 30.25 -20.15
CA ALA A 19 -14.13 28.96 -20.38
C ALA A 19 -14.03 28.48 -21.85
N ALA A 20 -13.96 29.38 -22.81
CA ALA A 20 -13.82 29.02 -24.23
C ALA A 20 -12.38 28.67 -24.66
N ALA A 21 -11.38 28.99 -23.84
CA ALA A 21 -9.96 28.86 -24.16
C ALA A 21 -9.27 27.63 -23.54
N SER A 22 -9.80 27.09 -22.44
CA SER A 22 -9.23 25.91 -21.75
C SER A 22 -9.41 24.62 -22.56
N PRO A 23 -8.54 23.61 -22.36
CA PRO A 23 -8.74 22.27 -22.92
C PRO A 23 -10.13 21.70 -22.60
N VAL A 24 -10.76 21.10 -23.60
CA VAL A 24 -12.05 20.40 -23.46
C VAL A 24 -11.82 18.92 -23.43
N ARG A 25 -12.45 18.22 -22.47
CA ARG A 25 -12.41 16.76 -22.38
C ARG A 25 -13.79 16.16 -22.57
N GLN A 26 -13.85 15.12 -23.39
CA GLN A 26 -15.03 14.28 -23.55
C GLN A 26 -14.66 12.86 -23.14
N ARG A 27 -15.27 12.37 -22.06
CA ARG A 27 -15.11 10.98 -21.62
C ARG A 27 -15.79 10.03 -22.60
N LEU A 28 -15.16 8.87 -22.81
CA LEU A 28 -15.68 7.81 -23.67
C LEU A 28 -15.87 6.56 -22.79
N HIS A 29 -16.86 6.60 -21.90
CA HIS A 29 -17.13 5.52 -20.94
C HIS A 29 -18.46 4.79 -21.19
N ASP A 30 -19.31 5.35 -22.06
CA ASP A 30 -20.67 4.85 -22.29
C ASP A 30 -20.74 3.94 -23.52
N ASP A 31 -21.75 3.11 -23.57
CA ASP A 31 -22.17 2.28 -24.71
C ASP A 31 -21.10 1.31 -25.24
N TRP A 32 -20.18 0.87 -24.38
CA TRP A 32 -19.21 -0.13 -24.74
C TRP A 32 -19.83 -1.52 -24.85
N GLN A 33 -19.37 -2.25 -25.83
CA GLN A 33 -19.63 -3.68 -26.02
C GLN A 33 -18.32 -4.43 -26.13
N PHE A 34 -18.32 -5.71 -25.74
CA PHE A 34 -17.15 -6.57 -25.90
C PHE A 34 -17.53 -7.95 -26.42
N ARG A 35 -16.58 -8.63 -26.98
CA ARG A 35 -16.70 -10.03 -27.42
C ARG A 35 -15.35 -10.73 -27.45
N GLN A 36 -15.38 -12.03 -27.39
CA GLN A 36 -14.23 -12.86 -27.77
C GLN A 36 -13.94 -12.68 -29.26
N ALA A 37 -12.68 -12.46 -29.64
CA ALA A 37 -12.33 -12.05 -31.00
C ALA A 37 -12.81 -13.03 -32.09
N ARG A 38 -12.80 -14.34 -31.80
CA ARG A 38 -13.22 -15.43 -32.71
C ARG A 38 -14.76 -15.63 -32.80
N LEU A 39 -15.51 -15.00 -31.88
CA LEU A 39 -16.97 -15.11 -31.83
C LEU A 39 -17.63 -13.82 -32.28
N ASN A 40 -18.90 -13.89 -32.72
CA ASN A 40 -19.63 -12.72 -33.18
C ASN A 40 -20.70 -12.22 -32.18
N ASN A 41 -20.72 -12.81 -30.96
CA ASN A 41 -21.69 -12.42 -29.93
C ASN A 41 -21.16 -11.24 -29.15
N TRP A 42 -21.80 -10.10 -29.26
CA TRP A 42 -21.51 -8.91 -28.51
C TRP A 42 -22.27 -8.88 -27.18
N TYR A 43 -21.62 -8.43 -26.15
CA TYR A 43 -22.18 -8.26 -24.80
C TYR A 43 -21.87 -6.85 -24.29
N PRO A 44 -22.71 -6.25 -23.44
CA PRO A 44 -22.42 -4.99 -22.78
C PRO A 44 -21.11 -5.06 -22.01
N ALA A 45 -20.33 -3.98 -22.05
CA ALA A 45 -19.08 -3.84 -21.29
C ALA A 45 -19.09 -2.57 -20.45
N THR A 46 -18.31 -2.58 -19.37
CA THR A 46 -18.06 -1.42 -18.52
C THR A 46 -16.66 -0.88 -18.74
N VAL A 47 -16.54 0.43 -18.97
CA VAL A 47 -15.25 1.10 -19.13
C VAL A 47 -15.17 2.31 -18.19
N PRO A 48 -14.15 2.39 -17.30
CA PRO A 48 -13.07 1.41 -17.08
C PRO A 48 -13.55 0.07 -16.57
N GLY A 49 -12.91 -1.02 -17.06
CA GLY A 49 -13.29 -2.39 -16.75
C GLY A 49 -12.23 -3.42 -17.16
N THR A 50 -12.54 -4.69 -16.90
CA THR A 50 -11.74 -5.83 -17.33
C THR A 50 -12.65 -6.87 -17.98
N VAL A 51 -12.08 -7.71 -18.86
CA VAL A 51 -12.82 -8.83 -19.48
C VAL A 51 -13.49 -9.72 -18.42
N HIS A 52 -12.81 -10.01 -17.32
CA HIS A 52 -13.38 -10.85 -16.26
C HIS A 52 -14.61 -10.21 -15.62
N THR A 53 -14.56 -8.90 -15.32
CA THR A 53 -15.70 -8.20 -14.71
C THR A 53 -16.90 -8.14 -15.66
N ASP A 54 -16.63 -7.96 -16.95
CA ASP A 54 -17.70 -7.94 -17.96
C ASP A 54 -18.30 -9.34 -18.20
N LEU A 55 -17.46 -10.38 -18.19
CA LEU A 55 -17.95 -11.77 -18.26
C LEU A 55 -18.83 -12.13 -17.06
N MET A 56 -18.45 -11.69 -15.84
CA MET A 56 -19.29 -11.86 -14.64
C MET A 56 -20.61 -11.10 -14.75
N ALA A 57 -20.56 -9.83 -15.17
CA ALA A 57 -21.77 -8.99 -15.30
C ALA A 57 -22.77 -9.58 -16.29
N ASN A 58 -22.29 -10.24 -17.34
CA ASN A 58 -23.08 -10.93 -18.34
C ASN A 58 -23.38 -12.41 -17.99
N ARG A 59 -23.01 -12.89 -16.78
CA ARG A 59 -23.23 -14.25 -16.29
C ARG A 59 -22.63 -15.34 -17.19
N ILE A 60 -21.52 -15.04 -17.84
CA ILE A 60 -20.78 -16.00 -18.68
C ILE A 60 -19.80 -16.80 -17.82
N ILE A 61 -19.27 -16.18 -16.77
CA ILE A 61 -18.49 -16.82 -15.72
C ILE A 61 -19.10 -16.52 -14.34
N GLU A 62 -18.89 -17.44 -13.42
CA GLU A 62 -19.17 -17.23 -12.00
C GLU A 62 -18.09 -16.38 -11.34
N ASP A 63 -18.38 -15.84 -10.14
CA ASP A 63 -17.41 -15.06 -9.35
C ASP A 63 -16.18 -15.91 -9.03
N PRO A 64 -14.99 -15.56 -9.54
CA PRO A 64 -13.75 -16.32 -9.28
C PRO A 64 -13.37 -16.38 -7.80
N TYR A 65 -13.89 -15.47 -6.97
CA TYR A 65 -13.60 -15.41 -5.53
C TYR A 65 -14.43 -16.36 -4.70
N PHE A 66 -15.43 -17.01 -5.31
CA PHE A 66 -16.30 -17.95 -4.62
C PHE A 66 -15.78 -19.38 -4.78
N ARG A 67 -15.45 -20.01 -3.67
CA ARG A 67 -15.00 -21.41 -3.59
C ARG A 67 -13.85 -21.74 -4.56
N LEU A 68 -14.09 -22.55 -5.55
CA LEU A 68 -13.11 -23.04 -6.53
C LEU A 68 -13.27 -22.39 -7.91
N ASN A 69 -14.09 -21.37 -8.05
CA ASN A 69 -14.44 -20.80 -9.36
C ASN A 69 -13.26 -20.20 -10.12
N GLU A 70 -12.18 -19.78 -9.42
CA GLU A 70 -10.92 -19.36 -10.05
C GLU A 70 -10.43 -20.38 -11.07
N ARG A 71 -10.58 -21.66 -10.79
CA ARG A 71 -10.12 -22.73 -11.68
C ARG A 71 -10.90 -22.75 -13.00
N GLY A 72 -12.17 -22.40 -12.96
CA GLY A 72 -13.07 -22.40 -14.12
C GLY A 72 -12.83 -21.27 -15.11
N VAL A 73 -12.08 -20.23 -14.74
CA VAL A 73 -11.88 -19.04 -15.58
C VAL A 73 -10.48 -18.95 -16.21
N GLN A 74 -9.65 -19.97 -16.06
CA GLN A 74 -8.26 -19.99 -16.57
C GLN A 74 -8.17 -20.03 -18.11
N TRP A 75 -9.28 -20.06 -18.82
CA TRP A 75 -9.35 -19.96 -20.28
C TRP A 75 -9.35 -18.51 -20.77
N VAL A 76 -9.75 -17.55 -19.93
CA VAL A 76 -9.99 -16.15 -20.31
C VAL A 76 -8.73 -15.47 -20.83
N ASP A 77 -7.59 -15.71 -20.20
CA ASP A 77 -6.29 -15.15 -20.57
C ASP A 77 -5.68 -15.72 -21.85
N LYS A 78 -6.24 -16.83 -22.37
CA LYS A 78 -5.80 -17.49 -23.60
C LYS A 78 -6.58 -17.06 -24.84
N GLU A 79 -7.54 -16.17 -24.66
CA GLU A 79 -8.36 -15.64 -25.74
C GLU A 79 -8.03 -14.18 -26.03
N ASP A 80 -8.23 -13.79 -27.29
CA ASP A 80 -8.17 -12.39 -27.68
C ASP A 80 -9.55 -11.76 -27.56
N TRP A 81 -9.61 -10.48 -27.19
CA TRP A 81 -10.85 -9.80 -26.90
C TRP A 81 -10.98 -8.51 -27.70
N ILE A 82 -12.21 -8.15 -28.07
CA ILE A 82 -12.50 -6.88 -28.77
C ILE A 82 -13.48 -6.08 -27.92
N TYR A 83 -13.16 -4.83 -27.69
CA TYR A 83 -14.04 -3.80 -27.13
C TYR A 83 -14.36 -2.79 -28.22
N GLU A 84 -15.61 -2.35 -28.30
CA GLU A 84 -16.05 -1.37 -29.29
C GLU A 84 -17.13 -0.44 -28.70
N THR A 85 -17.04 0.85 -29.01
CA THR A 85 -18.10 1.82 -28.74
C THR A 85 -18.29 2.73 -29.92
N HIS A 86 -19.52 3.26 -30.05
CA HIS A 86 -19.92 4.28 -31.00
C HIS A 86 -20.21 5.57 -30.25
N PHE A 87 -19.67 6.70 -30.71
CA PHE A 87 -19.85 7.97 -30.04
C PHE A 87 -19.92 9.14 -31.03
N GLU A 88 -20.55 10.23 -30.62
CA GLU A 88 -20.49 11.50 -31.32
C GLU A 88 -19.47 12.43 -30.65
N ALA A 89 -18.55 12.99 -31.43
CA ALA A 89 -17.62 14.00 -30.93
C ALA A 89 -18.34 15.34 -30.78
N GLY A 90 -18.27 15.94 -29.59
CA GLY A 90 -18.92 17.22 -29.31
C GLY A 90 -18.45 18.34 -30.24
N ALA A 91 -19.37 19.24 -30.66
CA ALA A 91 -19.05 20.36 -31.56
C ALA A 91 -17.92 21.26 -31.03
N ASP A 92 -17.91 21.53 -29.73
CA ASP A 92 -16.85 22.32 -29.07
C ASP A 92 -15.48 21.61 -29.11
N LEU A 93 -15.48 20.29 -29.09
CA LEU A 93 -14.26 19.48 -29.22
C LEU A 93 -13.76 19.51 -30.66
N LEU A 94 -14.66 19.26 -31.64
CA LEU A 94 -14.33 19.25 -33.06
C LEU A 94 -13.80 20.62 -33.55
N ALA A 95 -14.21 21.70 -32.91
CA ALA A 95 -13.72 23.05 -33.21
C ALA A 95 -12.27 23.30 -32.73
N ARG A 96 -11.66 22.41 -31.94
CA ARG A 96 -10.29 22.58 -31.42
C ARG A 96 -9.23 22.33 -32.49
N GLU A 97 -8.09 23.04 -32.38
CA GLU A 97 -6.96 22.92 -33.33
C GLU A 97 -6.26 21.54 -33.20
N ARG A 98 -6.17 21.00 -31.98
CA ARG A 98 -5.61 19.72 -31.66
C ARG A 98 -6.62 18.88 -30.88
N ILE A 99 -6.69 17.59 -31.19
CA ILE A 99 -7.52 16.64 -30.48
C ILE A 99 -6.73 15.34 -30.31
N GLU A 100 -6.48 14.95 -29.08
CA GLU A 100 -5.85 13.66 -28.75
C GLU A 100 -6.88 12.70 -28.17
N LEU A 101 -6.77 11.42 -28.54
CA LEU A 101 -7.37 10.30 -27.81
C LEU A 101 -6.37 9.84 -26.74
N VAL A 102 -6.83 9.75 -25.51
CA VAL A 102 -6.02 9.44 -24.34
C VAL A 102 -6.58 8.22 -23.63
N PHE A 103 -5.75 7.21 -23.42
CA PHE A 103 -5.99 6.11 -22.53
C PHE A 103 -5.05 6.27 -21.32
N GLU A 104 -5.59 6.36 -20.11
CA GLU A 104 -4.78 6.40 -18.88
C GLU A 104 -4.15 5.04 -18.54
N GLY A 105 -4.65 3.94 -19.16
CA GLY A 105 -4.09 2.62 -19.05
C GLY A 105 -4.85 1.57 -19.87
N LEU A 106 -4.12 0.79 -20.64
CA LEU A 106 -4.60 -0.39 -21.38
C LEU A 106 -3.90 -1.64 -20.90
N ASP A 107 -4.62 -2.68 -20.53
CA ASP A 107 -4.10 -3.93 -20.01
C ASP A 107 -4.23 -5.06 -21.05
N THR A 108 -3.18 -5.37 -21.78
CA THR A 108 -1.80 -4.88 -21.87
C THR A 108 -1.41 -4.68 -23.33
N TYR A 109 -1.43 -5.77 -24.13
CA TYR A 109 -1.17 -5.77 -25.58
C TYR A 109 -2.44 -5.41 -26.32
N ALA A 110 -2.50 -4.24 -26.92
CA ALA A 110 -3.69 -3.80 -27.63
C ALA A 110 -3.39 -3.08 -28.93
N ASP A 111 -4.26 -3.27 -29.92
CA ASP A 111 -4.35 -2.50 -31.14
C ASP A 111 -5.61 -1.63 -31.07
N VAL A 112 -5.47 -0.32 -31.23
CA VAL A 112 -6.56 0.65 -31.17
C VAL A 112 -6.89 1.15 -32.57
N TYR A 113 -8.18 1.18 -32.90
CA TYR A 113 -8.71 1.63 -34.19
C TYR A 113 -9.74 2.72 -33.96
N LEU A 114 -9.63 3.80 -34.73
CA LEU A 114 -10.66 4.85 -34.83
C LEU A 114 -11.16 4.90 -36.26
N ASN A 115 -12.47 4.70 -36.45
CA ASN A 115 -13.10 4.65 -37.77
C ASN A 115 -12.38 3.71 -38.75
N ASP A 116 -12.03 2.51 -38.26
CA ASP A 116 -11.31 1.44 -38.97
C ASP A 116 -9.81 1.72 -39.23
N GLU A 117 -9.30 2.91 -38.96
CA GLU A 117 -7.87 3.20 -39.07
C GLU A 117 -7.14 2.79 -37.76
N LYS A 118 -6.09 1.97 -37.87
CA LYS A 118 -5.25 1.63 -36.73
C LYS A 118 -4.40 2.83 -36.32
N ILE A 119 -4.59 3.32 -35.09
CA ILE A 119 -3.98 4.56 -34.60
C ILE A 119 -2.92 4.34 -33.52
N LEU A 120 -2.95 3.18 -32.84
CA LEU A 120 -2.07 2.91 -31.69
C LEU A 120 -1.87 1.41 -31.51
N THR A 121 -0.67 1.02 -31.05
CA THR A 121 -0.37 -0.31 -30.51
C THR A 121 0.26 -0.14 -29.13
N THR A 122 -0.18 -0.92 -28.14
CA THR A 122 0.28 -0.86 -26.75
C THR A 122 0.86 -2.19 -26.27
N ASP A 123 1.78 -2.14 -25.30
CA ASP A 123 2.48 -3.30 -24.73
C ASP A 123 2.84 -3.09 -23.23
N ASN A 124 2.23 -2.11 -22.58
CA ASN A 124 2.51 -1.75 -21.20
C ASN A 124 1.26 -1.19 -20.51
N MET A 125 0.78 -1.86 -19.45
CA MET A 125 -0.41 -1.43 -18.72
C MET A 125 -0.20 -0.21 -17.82
N PHE A 126 1.05 0.10 -17.48
CA PHE A 126 1.40 1.16 -16.52
C PHE A 126 1.61 2.53 -17.17
N ARG A 127 1.58 2.61 -18.51
CA ARG A 127 1.79 3.83 -19.27
C ARG A 127 0.47 4.47 -19.67
N ARG A 128 0.49 5.80 -19.75
CA ARG A 128 -0.52 6.60 -20.43
C ARG A 128 -0.23 6.62 -21.93
N TRP A 129 -1.26 6.37 -22.74
CA TRP A 129 -1.15 6.30 -24.19
C TRP A 129 -1.92 7.46 -24.80
N ARG A 130 -1.27 8.23 -25.69
CA ARG A 130 -1.86 9.39 -26.36
C ARG A 130 -1.58 9.35 -27.85
N THR A 131 -2.57 9.73 -28.67
CA THR A 131 -2.41 9.85 -30.10
C THR A 131 -3.29 10.98 -30.66
N GLU A 132 -2.77 11.75 -31.61
CA GLU A 132 -3.51 12.83 -32.27
C GLU A 132 -4.52 12.23 -33.24
N VAL A 133 -5.80 12.57 -33.11
CA VAL A 133 -6.91 11.97 -33.86
C VAL A 133 -7.80 12.93 -34.60
N LYS A 134 -7.56 14.25 -34.56
CA LYS A 134 -8.43 15.26 -35.15
C LYS A 134 -8.81 14.96 -36.58
N ARG A 135 -7.84 14.57 -37.42
CA ARG A 135 -8.06 14.28 -38.85
C ARG A 135 -8.97 13.07 -39.11
N LEU A 136 -9.12 12.19 -38.14
CA LEU A 136 -9.89 10.94 -38.23
C LEU A 136 -11.31 11.08 -37.68
N LEU A 137 -11.55 12.08 -36.83
CA LEU A 137 -12.86 12.34 -36.26
C LEU A 137 -13.81 12.89 -37.32
N ARG A 138 -15.04 12.39 -37.33
CA ARG A 138 -16.12 12.77 -38.21
C ARG A 138 -17.20 13.57 -37.46
N PRO A 139 -17.87 14.54 -38.09
CA PRO A 139 -19.14 14.99 -37.57
C PRO A 139 -20.15 13.84 -37.55
N GLY A 140 -20.87 13.66 -36.43
CA GLY A 140 -21.74 12.51 -36.20
C GLY A 140 -21.00 11.32 -35.61
N GLU A 141 -21.44 10.12 -35.98
CA GLU A 141 -20.97 8.87 -35.37
C GLU A 141 -19.52 8.53 -35.72
N ASN A 142 -18.76 8.16 -34.69
CA ASN A 142 -17.42 7.61 -34.76
C ASN A 142 -17.38 6.26 -34.06
N ALA A 143 -16.60 5.31 -34.58
CA ALA A 143 -16.37 3.99 -33.97
C ALA A 143 -14.98 3.91 -33.37
N LEU A 144 -14.88 3.58 -32.08
CA LEU A 144 -13.61 3.30 -31.38
C LEU A 144 -13.56 1.84 -31.01
N LYS A 145 -12.56 1.12 -31.54
CA LYS A 145 -12.35 -0.31 -31.29
C LYS A 145 -10.97 -0.57 -30.70
N VAL A 146 -10.92 -1.41 -29.66
CA VAL A 146 -9.69 -1.88 -29.04
C VAL A 146 -9.65 -3.41 -29.14
N TYR A 147 -8.63 -3.93 -29.81
CA TYR A 147 -8.36 -5.35 -29.92
C TYR A 147 -7.28 -5.74 -28.92
N PHE A 148 -7.61 -6.49 -27.89
CA PHE A 148 -6.69 -7.01 -26.91
C PHE A 148 -6.18 -8.38 -27.34
N HIS A 149 -4.86 -8.49 -27.48
CA HIS A 149 -4.18 -9.76 -27.69
C HIS A 149 -3.98 -10.49 -26.36
N SER A 150 -4.17 -11.78 -26.33
CA SER A 150 -3.85 -12.60 -25.17
C SER A 150 -2.38 -12.44 -24.80
N PRO A 151 -2.05 -12.04 -23.58
CA PRO A 151 -0.65 -11.97 -23.15
C PRO A 151 0.03 -13.34 -23.20
N ILE A 152 -0.72 -14.40 -22.99
CA ILE A 152 -0.19 -15.78 -23.08
C ILE A 152 0.22 -16.11 -24.52
N LYS A 153 -0.63 -15.79 -25.50
CA LYS A 153 -0.31 -16.03 -26.93
C LYS A 153 0.87 -15.20 -27.41
N VAL A 154 1.02 -13.98 -26.90
CA VAL A 154 2.12 -13.08 -27.25
C VAL A 154 3.45 -13.51 -26.61
N ASP A 155 3.42 -13.98 -25.37
CA ASP A 155 4.64 -14.19 -24.58
C ASP A 155 5.18 -15.63 -24.62
N LEU A 156 4.33 -16.64 -24.86
CA LEU A 156 4.80 -18.02 -25.02
C LEU A 156 5.86 -18.19 -26.14
N PRO A 157 5.70 -17.61 -27.34
CA PRO A 157 6.75 -17.67 -28.37
C PRO A 157 8.06 -17.01 -27.93
N LYS A 158 8.00 -15.91 -27.14
CA LYS A 158 9.21 -15.28 -26.58
C LYS A 158 9.92 -16.23 -25.63
N TYR A 159 9.16 -16.85 -24.70
CA TYR A 159 9.69 -17.86 -23.80
C TYR A 159 10.33 -19.04 -24.54
N ASP A 160 9.65 -19.59 -25.53
CA ASP A 160 10.11 -20.76 -26.27
C ASP A 160 11.34 -20.49 -27.19
N SER A 161 11.53 -19.21 -27.59
CA SER A 161 12.66 -18.81 -28.47
C SER A 161 13.99 -18.66 -27.74
N LEU A 162 14.01 -18.56 -26.42
CA LEU A 162 15.22 -18.32 -25.63
C LEU A 162 15.93 -19.65 -25.30
N PRO A 163 17.26 -19.70 -25.38
CA PRO A 163 18.04 -20.87 -24.96
C PRO A 163 18.16 -20.97 -23.43
N TYR A 164 17.80 -19.93 -22.69
CA TYR A 164 17.75 -19.83 -21.23
C TYR A 164 16.38 -19.35 -20.77
N ARG A 165 16.15 -19.32 -19.47
CA ARG A 165 14.88 -18.86 -18.87
C ARG A 165 15.12 -17.73 -17.91
N TYR A 166 14.27 -16.73 -17.93
CA TYR A 166 14.15 -15.76 -16.85
C TYR A 166 13.36 -16.39 -15.71
N GLU A 167 13.83 -16.22 -14.50
CA GLU A 167 13.14 -16.74 -13.31
C GLU A 167 11.95 -15.84 -12.93
N ALA A 168 10.84 -16.47 -12.53
CA ALA A 168 9.63 -15.83 -12.03
C ALA A 168 9.00 -16.75 -10.97
N ILE A 169 9.43 -16.65 -9.70
CA ILE A 169 9.15 -17.67 -8.70
C ILE A 169 7.65 -17.79 -8.38
N ASN A 170 6.93 -16.67 -8.37
CA ASN A 170 5.52 -16.63 -7.99
C ASN A 170 4.53 -16.76 -9.16
N ASP A 171 5.00 -16.83 -10.41
CA ASP A 171 4.15 -17.10 -11.58
C ASP A 171 3.54 -18.51 -11.47
N GLN A 172 2.22 -18.55 -11.30
CA GLN A 172 1.45 -19.79 -11.13
C GLN A 172 1.00 -20.39 -12.49
N SER A 173 1.92 -20.44 -13.45
CA SER A 173 1.69 -20.96 -14.82
C SER A 173 1.03 -22.33 -14.86
N ALA A 174 1.35 -23.22 -13.90
CA ALA A 174 0.73 -24.52 -13.78
C ALA A 174 -0.79 -24.44 -13.57
N ASN A 175 -1.27 -23.51 -12.73
CA ASN A 175 -2.70 -23.26 -12.53
C ASN A 175 -3.37 -22.77 -13.83
N GLY A 176 -2.63 -22.06 -14.68
CA GLY A 176 -3.05 -21.64 -16.01
C GLY A 176 -2.96 -22.72 -17.08
N GLY A 177 -2.53 -23.94 -16.76
CA GLY A 177 -2.32 -25.03 -17.74
C GLY A 177 -1.11 -24.82 -18.64
N LEU A 178 -0.12 -24.01 -18.22
CA LEU A 178 1.13 -23.74 -18.94
C LEU A 178 2.30 -24.55 -18.40
N PHE A 179 2.05 -25.44 -17.44
CA PHE A 179 3.05 -26.24 -16.74
C PHE A 179 4.13 -25.36 -16.08
N ASP A 180 5.39 -25.48 -16.49
CA ASP A 180 6.54 -24.73 -15.98
C ASP A 180 6.88 -23.46 -16.79
N LYS A 181 6.12 -23.17 -17.85
CA LYS A 181 6.36 -21.99 -18.70
C LYS A 181 5.86 -20.71 -18.06
N ARG A 182 6.73 -20.07 -17.31
CA ARG A 182 6.48 -18.82 -16.60
C ARG A 182 6.71 -17.63 -17.53
N VAL A 183 5.66 -16.92 -17.90
CA VAL A 183 5.70 -15.87 -18.93
C VAL A 183 5.48 -14.46 -18.40
N SER A 184 5.17 -14.30 -17.13
CA SER A 184 4.85 -13.00 -16.50
C SER A 184 5.92 -11.92 -16.69
N VAL A 185 7.18 -12.30 -16.88
CA VAL A 185 8.32 -11.39 -17.02
C VAL A 185 8.40 -10.68 -18.37
N PHE A 186 7.71 -11.19 -19.41
CA PHE A 186 7.79 -10.62 -20.76
C PHE A 186 6.81 -9.44 -20.93
N ALA A 187 5.66 -9.47 -20.28
CA ALA A 187 4.69 -8.40 -20.32
C ALA A 187 5.02 -7.29 -19.29
N ARG A 188 4.88 -6.03 -19.67
CA ARG A 188 4.81 -4.94 -18.68
C ARG A 188 3.39 -4.87 -18.11
N LYS A 189 3.13 -5.80 -17.21
CA LYS A 189 1.85 -6.06 -16.54
C LYS A 189 2.09 -6.40 -15.08
N ALA A 190 1.10 -6.11 -14.23
CA ALA A 190 1.15 -6.43 -12.80
C ALA A 190 1.46 -7.91 -12.58
N GLY A 191 2.57 -8.20 -11.90
CA GLY A 191 3.07 -9.56 -11.70
C GLY A 191 2.07 -10.45 -10.97
N TYR A 192 1.37 -9.90 -9.96
CA TYR A 192 0.41 -10.66 -9.17
C TYR A 192 -0.81 -11.18 -9.96
N HIS A 193 -1.12 -10.62 -11.12
CA HIS A 193 -2.16 -11.16 -12.00
C HIS A 193 -1.85 -12.58 -12.50
N TYR A 194 -0.57 -12.94 -12.59
CA TYR A 194 -0.14 -14.31 -12.92
C TYR A 194 -0.16 -15.27 -11.71
N GLY A 195 -0.73 -14.82 -10.60
CA GLY A 195 -0.75 -15.49 -9.31
C GLY A 195 0.38 -15.04 -8.40
N TRP A 196 0.17 -15.16 -7.10
CA TRP A 196 1.16 -14.90 -6.06
C TRP A 196 0.92 -15.83 -4.87
N ASP A 197 1.82 -15.85 -3.88
CA ASP A 197 1.65 -16.66 -2.68
C ASP A 197 0.54 -16.16 -1.72
N TRP A 198 -0.14 -15.09 -2.11
CA TRP A 198 -1.36 -14.54 -1.51
C TRP A 198 -2.44 -14.17 -2.56
N GLY A 199 -2.14 -14.24 -3.86
CA GLY A 199 -3.00 -13.78 -4.95
C GLY A 199 -3.46 -14.92 -5.86
N PRO A 200 -4.71 -14.87 -6.39
CA PRO A 200 -5.18 -15.82 -7.37
C PRO A 200 -4.51 -15.57 -8.73
N ARG A 201 -4.47 -16.57 -9.58
CA ARG A 201 -4.04 -16.39 -10.97
C ARG A 201 -5.24 -15.94 -11.82
N LEU A 202 -5.33 -14.65 -12.07
CA LEU A 202 -6.35 -14.05 -12.91
C LEU A 202 -5.68 -13.01 -13.83
N VAL A 203 -5.17 -13.46 -14.95
CA VAL A 203 -4.48 -12.62 -15.94
C VAL A 203 -5.51 -11.82 -16.71
N THR A 204 -5.71 -10.58 -16.32
CA THR A 204 -6.73 -9.66 -16.83
C THR A 204 -6.37 -9.09 -18.20
N SER A 205 -7.36 -8.55 -18.88
CA SER A 205 -7.23 -7.66 -20.04
C SER A 205 -8.37 -6.66 -20.03
N GLY A 206 -8.17 -5.44 -20.53
CA GLY A 206 -9.23 -4.45 -20.63
C GLY A 206 -8.76 -2.99 -20.62
N ILE A 207 -9.71 -2.09 -20.75
CA ILE A 207 -9.51 -0.64 -20.60
C ILE A 207 -9.65 -0.35 -19.09
N TRP A 208 -8.57 -0.53 -18.33
CA TRP A 208 -8.64 -0.55 -16.86
C TRP A 208 -8.59 0.82 -16.20
N ARG A 209 -8.24 1.87 -16.95
CA ARG A 209 -8.25 3.28 -16.53
C ARG A 209 -9.05 4.13 -17.52
N PRO A 210 -9.40 5.38 -17.17
CA PRO A 210 -10.22 6.24 -18.04
C PRO A 210 -9.71 6.40 -19.46
N VAL A 211 -10.66 6.53 -20.40
CA VAL A 211 -10.42 6.92 -21.79
C VAL A 211 -11.23 8.16 -22.15
N TYR A 212 -10.61 9.10 -22.87
CA TYR A 212 -11.24 10.36 -23.25
C TYR A 212 -10.58 11.01 -24.46
N LEU A 213 -11.33 11.90 -25.12
CA LEU A 213 -10.78 12.85 -26.07
C LEU A 213 -10.43 14.15 -25.35
N GLU A 214 -9.27 14.74 -25.66
CA GLU A 214 -8.82 16.02 -25.13
C GLU A 214 -8.49 16.97 -26.28
N GLY A 215 -9.20 18.09 -26.35
CA GLY A 215 -9.00 19.08 -27.42
C GLY A 215 -8.60 20.45 -26.88
N TRP A 216 -7.65 21.14 -27.56
CA TRP A 216 -7.19 22.46 -27.16
C TRP A 216 -6.85 23.35 -28.39
N ASN A 217 -6.73 24.65 -28.13
CA ASN A 217 -6.30 25.66 -29.10
C ASN A 217 -5.05 26.37 -28.59
N GLY A 218 -4.16 26.70 -29.48
CA GLY A 218 -3.00 27.56 -29.25
C GLY A 218 -1.98 26.98 -28.25
N ILE A 219 -2.37 26.78 -26.99
CA ILE A 219 -1.48 26.31 -25.92
C ILE A 219 -2.19 25.32 -24.97
N ARG A 220 -1.40 24.44 -24.35
CA ARG A 220 -1.82 23.55 -23.27
C ARG A 220 -0.68 23.38 -22.26
N ILE A 221 -0.99 23.31 -20.97
CA ILE A 221 -0.06 22.86 -19.94
C ILE A 221 -0.02 21.33 -20.00
N SER A 222 1.12 20.76 -20.42
CA SER A 222 1.30 19.30 -20.47
C SER A 222 1.79 18.73 -19.15
N ASP A 223 2.62 19.48 -18.38
CA ASP A 223 3.13 19.07 -17.08
C ASP A 223 3.45 20.27 -16.18
N VAL A 224 3.37 20.06 -14.85
CA VAL A 224 3.80 21.03 -13.84
C VAL A 224 4.53 20.30 -12.72
N PHE A 225 5.75 20.74 -12.42
CA PHE A 225 6.55 20.21 -11.33
C PHE A 225 6.96 21.32 -10.35
N TYR A 226 6.61 21.14 -9.07
CA TYR A 226 6.99 22.03 -7.99
C TYR A 226 8.29 21.51 -7.34
N ARG A 227 9.42 21.80 -7.98
CA ARG A 227 10.74 21.35 -7.50
C ARG A 227 11.17 22.18 -6.29
N GLN A 228 11.18 21.54 -5.13
CA GLN A 228 11.56 22.15 -3.86
C GLN A 228 13.08 22.13 -3.70
N GLU A 229 13.73 23.29 -3.75
CA GLU A 229 15.19 23.40 -3.62
C GLU A 229 15.63 23.52 -2.16
N GLU A 230 14.85 24.23 -1.37
CA GLU A 230 15.08 24.44 0.05
C GLU A 230 13.74 24.60 0.78
N VAL A 231 13.55 23.88 1.88
CA VAL A 231 12.40 24.05 2.76
C VAL A 231 12.87 24.01 4.20
N THR A 232 12.82 25.16 4.86
CA THR A 232 13.12 25.35 6.28
C THR A 232 11.90 25.91 7.02
N ALA A 233 12.00 26.21 8.31
CA ALA A 233 10.95 26.91 9.05
C ALA A 233 10.78 28.37 8.61
N GLU A 234 11.87 28.97 8.13
CA GLU A 234 11.96 30.40 7.79
C GLU A 234 11.62 30.65 6.32
N ARG A 235 11.92 29.67 5.44
CA ARG A 235 11.84 29.91 4.00
C ARG A 235 11.62 28.62 3.21
N ALA A 236 10.85 28.73 2.12
CA ALA A 236 10.83 27.72 1.06
C ALA A 236 11.17 28.35 -0.29
N ARG A 237 12.14 27.78 -0.99
CA ARG A 237 12.48 28.10 -2.40
C ARG A 237 12.00 26.97 -3.29
N VAL A 238 11.10 27.29 -4.21
CA VAL A 238 10.50 26.35 -5.13
C VAL A 238 10.65 26.84 -6.56
N GLN A 239 11.14 25.99 -7.45
CA GLN A 239 11.12 26.23 -8.90
C GLN A 239 9.89 25.51 -9.48
N VAL A 240 8.91 26.28 -9.96
CA VAL A 240 7.75 25.70 -10.64
C VAL A 240 8.09 25.53 -12.11
N GLU A 241 8.39 24.32 -12.52
CA GLU A 241 8.70 23.95 -13.88
C GLU A 241 7.42 23.62 -14.62
N VAL A 242 7.08 24.42 -15.65
CA VAL A 242 5.84 24.31 -16.42
C VAL A 242 6.20 23.90 -17.84
N GLU A 243 5.70 22.76 -18.29
CA GLU A 243 5.81 22.29 -19.65
C GLU A 243 4.55 22.69 -20.44
N ILE A 244 4.74 23.41 -21.55
CA ILE A 244 3.66 24.01 -22.32
C ILE A 244 3.78 23.56 -23.78
N ASP A 245 2.76 22.87 -24.28
CA ASP A 245 2.61 22.58 -25.69
C ASP A 245 2.01 23.81 -26.42
N ALA A 246 2.71 24.34 -27.41
CA ALA A 246 2.22 25.43 -28.24
C ALA A 246 2.01 24.97 -29.68
N VAL A 247 0.83 25.18 -30.23
CA VAL A 247 0.50 24.83 -31.63
C VAL A 247 1.23 25.74 -32.62
N ARG A 248 1.40 27.01 -32.27
CA ARG A 248 2.04 28.04 -33.04
C ARG A 248 2.90 28.95 -32.18
N GLU A 249 3.75 29.76 -32.81
CA GLU A 249 4.53 30.76 -32.11
C GLU A 249 3.63 31.72 -31.32
N GLN A 250 4.03 32.00 -30.08
CA GLN A 250 3.40 32.99 -29.20
C GLN A 250 4.49 33.97 -28.76
N PRO A 251 4.46 35.20 -29.27
CA PRO A 251 5.54 36.15 -28.97
C PRO A 251 5.58 36.60 -27.53
N ARG A 252 4.45 36.44 -26.82
CA ARG A 252 4.32 36.76 -25.39
C ARG A 252 3.33 35.84 -24.74
N ALA A 253 3.82 34.99 -23.82
CA ALA A 253 3.02 34.21 -22.89
C ALA A 253 3.33 34.64 -21.45
N VAL A 254 2.32 34.68 -20.60
CA VAL A 254 2.46 34.95 -19.17
C VAL A 254 2.14 33.68 -18.44
N VAL A 255 3.10 33.14 -17.70
CA VAL A 255 2.93 31.98 -16.82
C VAL A 255 2.85 32.51 -15.39
N THR A 256 1.74 32.21 -14.71
CA THR A 256 1.47 32.71 -13.36
C THR A 256 1.19 31.54 -12.43
N VAL A 257 1.77 31.55 -11.25
CA VAL A 257 1.52 30.60 -10.17
C VAL A 257 0.95 31.35 -8.97
N THR A 258 -0.21 30.91 -8.50
CA THR A 258 -0.90 31.53 -7.36
C THR A 258 -1.34 30.51 -6.32
N ALA A 259 -1.33 30.90 -5.05
CA ALA A 259 -2.06 30.26 -3.97
C ALA A 259 -2.82 31.35 -3.19
N PRO A 260 -4.04 31.72 -3.66
CA PRO A 260 -4.75 32.90 -3.15
C PRO A 260 -5.06 32.84 -1.64
N GLY A 261 -5.34 31.63 -1.12
CA GLY A 261 -5.58 31.38 0.31
C GLY A 261 -4.37 31.68 1.20
N GLU A 262 -3.17 31.72 0.61
CA GLU A 262 -1.89 31.96 1.32
C GLU A 262 -1.21 33.26 0.87
N GLY A 263 -1.83 34.05 -0.03
CA GLY A 263 -1.28 35.30 -0.54
C GLY A 263 -0.03 35.15 -1.38
N ILE A 264 0.16 34.00 -2.05
CA ILE A 264 1.33 33.72 -2.88
C ILE A 264 0.97 33.98 -4.34
N GLU A 265 1.81 34.76 -5.04
CA GLU A 265 1.72 34.99 -6.48
C GLU A 265 3.11 35.23 -7.07
N ALA A 266 3.41 34.59 -8.20
CA ALA A 266 4.60 34.86 -9.03
C ALA A 266 4.27 34.66 -10.50
N SER A 267 4.97 35.41 -11.37
CA SER A 267 4.76 35.27 -12.82
C SER A 267 6.04 35.50 -13.62
N VAL A 268 6.10 34.87 -14.79
CA VAL A 268 7.17 35.04 -15.77
C VAL A 268 6.54 35.28 -17.14
N THR A 269 7.08 36.24 -17.89
CA THR A 269 6.70 36.51 -19.27
C THR A 269 7.78 35.99 -20.21
N THR A 270 7.41 35.19 -21.19
CA THR A 270 8.33 34.57 -22.16
C THR A 270 7.65 34.33 -23.50
N PRO A 271 8.39 34.31 -24.63
CA PRO A 271 7.84 33.80 -25.86
C PRO A 271 7.75 32.28 -25.86
N LEU A 272 6.79 31.69 -26.59
CA LEU A 272 6.70 30.26 -26.84
C LEU A 272 6.91 29.96 -28.32
N ARG A 273 7.63 28.88 -28.61
CA ARG A 273 7.82 28.33 -29.96
C ARG A 273 6.84 27.17 -30.21
N PRO A 274 6.52 26.84 -31.47
CA PRO A 274 5.75 25.64 -31.76
C PRO A 274 6.41 24.39 -31.16
N GLY A 275 5.58 23.49 -30.55
CA GLY A 275 6.01 22.32 -29.82
C GLY A 275 6.14 22.52 -28.31
N VAL A 276 6.94 21.72 -27.66
CA VAL A 276 7.11 21.70 -26.20
C VAL A 276 8.04 22.84 -25.74
N ASN A 277 7.58 23.64 -24.80
CA ASN A 277 8.33 24.72 -24.14
C ASN A 277 8.42 24.44 -22.65
N ARG A 278 9.55 24.77 -22.03
CA ARG A 278 9.76 24.68 -20.58
C ARG A 278 9.99 26.03 -19.99
N VAL A 279 9.17 26.42 -19.04
CA VAL A 279 9.19 27.72 -18.36
C VAL A 279 9.31 27.48 -16.86
N THR A 280 10.24 28.20 -16.21
CA THR A 280 10.41 28.10 -14.76
C THR A 280 9.91 29.39 -14.09
N VAL A 281 9.03 29.26 -13.11
CA VAL A 281 8.55 30.34 -12.27
C VAL A 281 9.12 30.15 -10.86
N PRO A 282 10.04 31.02 -10.39
CA PRO A 282 10.60 30.90 -9.05
C PRO A 282 9.60 31.39 -8.00
N LEU A 283 9.42 30.63 -6.92
CA LEU A 283 8.67 31.00 -5.72
C LEU A 283 9.62 31.09 -4.53
N ASP A 284 9.42 32.14 -3.73
CA ASP A 284 10.11 32.36 -2.47
C ASP A 284 9.03 32.61 -1.39
N ILE A 285 8.86 31.65 -0.50
CA ILE A 285 7.78 31.65 0.50
C ILE A 285 8.40 31.81 1.88
N ALA A 286 8.10 32.92 2.54
CA ALA A 286 8.56 33.20 3.90
C ALA A 286 7.71 32.44 4.92
N SER A 287 8.35 31.84 5.94
CA SER A 287 7.71 31.13 7.03
C SER A 287 6.66 30.09 6.55
N PRO A 288 7.04 29.14 5.68
CA PRO A 288 6.08 28.22 5.08
C PRO A 288 5.45 27.30 6.12
N LYS A 289 4.16 26.99 5.93
CA LYS A 289 3.52 25.87 6.63
C LYS A 289 4.04 24.57 6.03
N ARG A 290 4.85 23.83 6.80
CA ARG A 290 5.46 22.60 6.30
C ARG A 290 4.53 21.40 6.43
N TRP A 291 4.61 20.50 5.47
CA TRP A 291 3.94 19.22 5.54
C TRP A 291 4.68 18.26 6.48
N TRP A 292 3.94 17.52 7.30
CA TRP A 292 4.44 16.56 8.26
C TRP A 292 3.65 15.26 8.22
N THR A 293 4.25 14.17 8.70
CA THR A 293 3.47 13.00 9.09
C THR A 293 2.63 13.35 10.33
N ARG A 294 1.48 12.69 10.44
CA ARG A 294 0.42 13.00 11.41
C ARG A 294 0.89 13.08 12.88
N GLU A 295 1.89 12.28 13.26
CA GLU A 295 2.43 12.28 14.63
C GLU A 295 3.48 13.37 14.89
N LEU A 296 4.10 13.90 13.83
CA LEU A 296 5.10 14.94 13.92
C LEU A 296 4.52 16.36 13.71
N GLY A 297 3.34 16.46 13.10
CA GLY A 297 2.70 17.76 12.86
C GLY A 297 1.51 17.69 11.93
N GLU A 298 1.12 18.81 11.36
CA GLU A 298 0.01 18.92 10.43
C GLU A 298 0.46 18.59 9.01
N PRO A 299 -0.24 17.73 8.25
CA PRO A 299 0.03 17.47 6.85
C PRO A 299 -0.52 18.58 5.96
N HIS A 300 0.04 19.79 6.09
CA HIS A 300 -0.47 20.99 5.41
C HIS A 300 -0.23 20.93 3.91
N LEU A 301 -1.29 21.16 3.11
CA LEU A 301 -1.26 21.15 1.65
C LEU A 301 -1.65 22.54 1.12
N TYR A 302 -0.77 23.14 0.34
CA TYR A 302 -1.07 24.35 -0.43
C TYR A 302 -1.84 23.97 -1.69
N GLU A 303 -2.85 24.74 -2.04
CA GLU A 303 -3.51 24.64 -3.34
C GLU A 303 -2.94 25.69 -4.29
N PHE A 304 -2.03 25.28 -5.17
CA PHE A 304 -1.44 26.13 -6.19
C PHE A 304 -2.21 26.02 -7.49
N ARG A 305 -2.49 27.16 -8.10
CA ARG A 305 -2.98 27.27 -9.47
C ARG A 305 -1.87 27.80 -10.37
N THR A 306 -1.41 26.96 -11.30
CA THR A 306 -0.52 27.35 -12.39
C THR A 306 -1.37 27.67 -13.61
N SER A 307 -1.21 28.85 -14.20
CA SER A 307 -1.92 29.28 -15.40
C SER A 307 -0.96 29.81 -16.45
N VAL A 308 -1.30 29.66 -17.71
CA VAL A 308 -0.61 30.25 -18.85
C VAL A 308 -1.62 30.99 -19.70
N ALA A 309 -1.28 32.21 -20.14
CA ALA A 309 -2.06 33.02 -21.05
C ALA A 309 -1.17 33.55 -22.18
N ALA A 310 -1.59 33.35 -23.44
CA ALA A 310 -0.87 33.79 -24.64
C ALA A 310 -1.85 34.19 -25.74
N GLY A 311 -2.01 35.48 -25.95
CA GLY A 311 -3.03 36.04 -26.84
C GLY A 311 -4.44 35.71 -26.34
N ASP A 312 -5.20 35.00 -27.15
CA ASP A 312 -6.57 34.54 -26.88
C ASP A 312 -6.61 33.12 -26.26
N ALA A 313 -5.46 32.44 -26.18
CA ALA A 313 -5.36 31.10 -25.63
C ALA A 313 -4.94 31.12 -24.14
N SER A 314 -5.55 30.25 -23.33
CA SER A 314 -5.17 30.08 -21.95
C SER A 314 -5.41 28.66 -21.49
N ASP A 315 -4.62 28.23 -20.48
CA ASP A 315 -4.82 26.98 -19.76
C ASP A 315 -4.45 27.14 -18.29
N SER A 316 -4.99 26.30 -17.42
CA SER A 316 -4.64 26.31 -15.99
C SER A 316 -4.77 24.94 -15.35
N ARG A 317 -3.86 24.66 -14.39
CA ARG A 317 -3.85 23.43 -13.61
C ARG A 317 -3.79 23.78 -12.12
N THR A 318 -4.64 23.13 -11.32
CA THR A 318 -4.57 23.20 -9.86
C THR A 318 -3.81 21.97 -9.36
N THR A 319 -2.87 22.17 -8.42
CA THR A 319 -2.06 21.11 -7.83
C THR A 319 -1.94 21.34 -6.33
N ARG A 320 -2.15 20.30 -5.53
CA ARG A 320 -1.98 20.34 -4.07
C ARG A 320 -0.55 19.94 -3.72
N ILE A 321 0.16 20.79 -2.97
CA ILE A 321 1.59 20.65 -2.69
C ILE A 321 1.84 20.73 -1.19
N GLY A 322 2.47 19.73 -0.61
CA GLY A 322 3.06 19.81 0.73
C GLY A 322 4.51 20.25 0.67
N LEU A 323 4.84 21.36 1.33
CA LEU A 323 6.22 21.87 1.39
C LEU A 323 6.97 21.12 2.49
N ARG A 324 8.03 20.40 2.14
CA ARG A 324 8.83 19.64 3.09
C ARG A 324 10.25 19.39 2.57
N SER A 325 11.19 19.15 3.47
CA SER A 325 12.45 18.47 3.15
C SER A 325 12.38 17.00 3.61
N LEU A 326 12.81 16.07 2.77
CA LEU A 326 12.89 14.66 3.13
C LEU A 326 14.20 14.08 2.62
N ARG A 327 14.88 13.33 3.48
CA ARG A 327 16.13 12.67 3.14
C ARG A 327 16.12 11.22 3.63
N LEU A 328 16.72 10.33 2.87
CA LEU A 328 17.14 9.01 3.33
C LEU A 328 18.62 9.11 3.75
N VAL A 329 18.86 9.05 5.04
CA VAL A 329 20.20 9.21 5.62
C VAL A 329 20.91 7.86 5.69
N ARG A 330 22.06 7.79 5.03
CA ARG A 330 22.97 6.65 5.01
C ARG A 330 24.36 7.13 5.40
N GLU A 331 24.73 6.95 6.65
CA GLU A 331 26.01 7.38 7.22
C GLU A 331 26.77 6.17 7.76
N LYS A 332 28.04 6.05 7.43
CA LYS A 332 28.89 5.00 8.01
C LYS A 332 29.09 5.26 9.50
N VAL A 333 28.89 4.23 10.29
CA VAL A 333 29.08 4.21 11.73
C VAL A 333 29.97 3.00 12.10
N SER A 334 30.33 2.85 13.36
CA SER A 334 31.24 1.78 13.80
C SER A 334 30.71 0.36 13.57
N ASP A 335 29.40 0.19 13.47
CA ASP A 335 28.71 -1.10 13.34
C ASP A 335 27.86 -1.20 12.07
N GLY A 336 28.27 -0.53 10.98
CA GLY A 336 27.64 -0.61 9.65
C GLY A 336 27.30 0.75 9.06
N THR A 337 26.14 0.85 8.38
CA THR A 337 25.65 2.09 7.76
C THR A 337 24.21 2.35 8.22
N THR A 338 23.94 3.57 8.70
CA THR A 338 22.57 3.96 9.11
C THR A 338 21.59 3.90 7.92
N PHE A 339 20.33 3.67 8.23
CA PHE A 339 19.25 3.73 7.23
C PHE A 339 18.00 4.33 7.91
N ARG A 340 17.81 5.65 7.73
CA ARG A 340 16.69 6.36 8.36
C ARG A 340 16.18 7.51 7.50
N PHE A 341 14.89 7.77 7.59
CA PHE A 341 14.28 8.95 7.00
C PHE A 341 14.41 10.15 7.96
N GLU A 342 14.66 11.32 7.39
CA GLU A 342 14.56 12.61 8.07
C GLU A 342 13.54 13.49 7.36
N LEU A 343 12.49 13.88 8.08
CA LEU A 343 11.44 14.78 7.58
C LEU A 343 11.61 16.16 8.23
N ASN A 344 11.85 17.19 7.42
CA ASN A 344 12.08 18.56 7.88
C ASN A 344 13.19 18.69 8.94
N GLY A 345 14.23 17.84 8.81
CA GLY A 345 15.35 17.78 9.74
C GLY A 345 15.14 16.90 10.97
N GLU A 346 13.94 16.33 11.17
CA GLU A 346 13.64 15.43 12.29
C GLU A 346 13.78 13.97 11.87
N PRO A 347 14.56 13.15 12.61
CA PRO A 347 14.62 11.72 12.36
C PRO A 347 13.26 11.06 12.63
N LEU A 348 12.80 10.25 11.67
CA LEU A 348 11.51 9.57 11.72
C LEU A 348 11.71 8.05 11.87
N PHE A 349 11.05 7.44 12.86
CA PHE A 349 10.88 5.99 12.89
C PHE A 349 9.71 5.62 11.98
N ALA A 350 9.98 4.91 10.87
CA ALA A 350 8.95 4.44 9.95
C ALA A 350 8.12 3.32 10.60
N LYS A 351 6.82 3.56 10.75
CA LYS A 351 5.83 2.64 11.34
C LYS A 351 4.78 2.32 10.29
N GLY A 352 4.63 1.05 9.93
CA GLY A 352 3.64 0.75 8.91
C GLY A 352 3.65 -0.66 8.38
N ALA A 353 3.26 -0.79 7.14
CA ALA A 353 3.11 -2.06 6.46
C ALA A 353 3.38 -1.96 4.96
N ASN A 354 3.52 -3.13 4.34
CA ASN A 354 3.51 -3.28 2.90
C ASN A 354 2.06 -3.25 2.40
N TYR A 355 1.81 -2.49 1.37
CA TYR A 355 0.53 -2.36 0.69
C TYR A 355 0.58 -3.11 -0.64
N ILE A 356 -0.43 -3.94 -0.90
CA ILE A 356 -0.68 -4.61 -2.18
C ILE A 356 -1.98 -4.06 -2.78
N PRO A 357 -2.27 -4.24 -4.09
CA PRO A 357 -3.53 -3.80 -4.67
C PRO A 357 -4.75 -4.34 -3.90
N CYS A 358 -5.77 -3.51 -3.70
CA CYS A 358 -6.95 -3.87 -2.90
C CYS A 358 -7.89 -4.88 -3.58
N ASP A 359 -7.70 -5.14 -4.87
CA ASP A 359 -8.49 -6.12 -5.65
C ASP A 359 -7.67 -6.58 -6.86
N VAL A 360 -7.93 -7.78 -7.37
CA VAL A 360 -7.35 -8.24 -8.65
C VAL A 360 -7.99 -7.48 -9.81
N PHE A 361 -9.28 -7.17 -9.71
CA PHE A 361 -10.01 -6.39 -10.69
C PHE A 361 -9.93 -4.90 -10.34
N LEU A 362 -8.82 -4.26 -10.69
CA LEU A 362 -8.46 -2.89 -10.31
C LEU A 362 -9.59 -1.85 -10.50
N PRO A 363 -10.43 -1.89 -11.56
CA PRO A 363 -11.53 -0.92 -11.71
C PRO A 363 -12.60 -1.01 -10.61
N ARG A 364 -12.64 -2.07 -9.80
CA ARG A 364 -13.54 -2.19 -8.64
C ARG A 364 -13.05 -1.41 -7.42
N VAL A 365 -11.78 -0.99 -7.42
CA VAL A 365 -11.20 -0.22 -6.31
C VAL A 365 -11.67 1.23 -6.41
N THR A 366 -12.75 1.54 -5.73
CA THR A 366 -13.33 2.89 -5.70
C THR A 366 -12.61 3.80 -4.71
N ARG A 367 -12.89 5.13 -4.79
CA ARG A 367 -12.40 6.08 -3.78
C ARG A 367 -12.74 5.64 -2.35
N ALA A 368 -13.92 5.10 -2.10
CA ALA A 368 -14.33 4.62 -0.78
C ALA A 368 -13.47 3.45 -0.28
N VAL A 369 -13.01 2.56 -1.17
CA VAL A 369 -12.08 1.47 -0.83
C VAL A 369 -10.71 2.04 -0.43
N TYR A 370 -10.20 3.00 -1.18
CA TYR A 370 -8.93 3.68 -0.83
C TYR A 370 -9.05 4.45 0.49
N GLU A 371 -10.11 5.24 0.67
CA GLU A 371 -10.37 5.96 1.93
C GLU A 371 -10.36 5.01 3.12
N LYS A 372 -11.17 3.94 3.07
CA LYS A 372 -11.19 2.93 4.13
C LYS A 372 -9.81 2.32 4.39
N THR A 373 -9.05 2.01 3.34
CA THR A 373 -7.73 1.37 3.47
C THR A 373 -6.71 2.29 4.12
N ILE A 374 -6.66 3.54 3.70
CA ILE A 374 -5.72 4.54 4.25
C ILE A 374 -6.15 4.99 5.64
N ASP A 375 -7.47 5.15 5.89
CA ASP A 375 -7.98 5.48 7.21
C ASP A 375 -7.72 4.35 8.22
N ASP A 376 -7.82 3.08 7.82
CA ASP A 376 -7.45 1.93 8.66
C ASP A 376 -5.96 1.96 9.03
N ALA A 377 -5.06 2.27 8.08
CA ALA A 377 -3.64 2.45 8.37
C ALA A 377 -3.39 3.62 9.35
N ALA A 378 -4.06 4.74 9.12
CA ALA A 378 -3.99 5.91 10.00
C ALA A 378 -4.52 5.61 11.41
N ALA A 379 -5.61 4.84 11.54
CA ALA A 379 -6.24 4.50 12.82
C ALA A 379 -5.34 3.67 13.74
N VAL A 380 -4.35 2.95 13.19
CA VAL A 380 -3.37 2.16 13.94
C VAL A 380 -1.98 2.80 13.99
N ASN A 381 -1.91 4.12 13.82
CA ASN A 381 -0.71 4.93 13.97
C ASN A 381 0.42 4.64 12.94
N MET A 382 0.07 4.13 11.77
CA MET A 382 1.03 4.02 10.68
C MET A 382 1.35 5.40 10.12
N ASN A 383 2.62 5.61 9.77
CA ASN A 383 3.13 6.81 9.13
C ASN A 383 3.83 6.54 7.79
N MET A 384 3.91 5.27 7.39
CA MET A 384 4.48 4.85 6.10
C MET A 384 3.75 3.61 5.56
N LEU A 385 3.47 3.61 4.26
CA LEU A 385 3.05 2.43 3.50
C LEU A 385 4.05 2.19 2.36
N ARG A 386 4.45 0.93 2.16
CA ARG A 386 5.23 0.55 0.99
C ARG A 386 4.31 -0.01 -0.07
N VAL A 387 4.22 0.68 -1.22
CA VAL A 387 3.54 0.18 -2.43
C VAL A 387 4.47 -0.83 -3.09
N TRP A 388 4.14 -2.10 -2.93
CA TRP A 388 4.97 -3.23 -3.29
C TRP A 388 5.08 -3.44 -4.82
N GLY A 389 6.27 -3.85 -5.28
CA GLY A 389 6.67 -3.88 -6.70
C GLY A 389 6.02 -4.94 -7.58
N GLY A 390 5.27 -5.89 -7.05
CA GLY A 390 4.52 -6.86 -7.87
C GLY A 390 3.09 -6.44 -8.21
N GLY A 391 2.66 -5.26 -7.72
CA GLY A 391 1.34 -4.69 -7.91
C GLY A 391 1.23 -3.70 -9.08
N VAL A 392 0.70 -2.53 -8.79
CA VAL A 392 0.53 -1.41 -9.72
C VAL A 392 0.96 -0.09 -9.09
N TYR A 393 1.30 0.91 -9.91
CA TYR A 393 1.27 2.31 -9.45
C TYR A 393 -0.21 2.67 -9.25
N GLU A 394 -0.61 2.95 -8.02
CA GLU A 394 -2.01 3.13 -7.66
C GLU A 394 -2.67 4.34 -8.33
N ASP A 395 -3.99 4.48 -8.19
CA ASP A 395 -4.72 5.66 -8.63
C ASP A 395 -4.27 6.91 -7.84
N ASP A 396 -4.40 8.10 -8.43
CA ASP A 396 -4.01 9.37 -7.80
C ASP A 396 -4.69 9.55 -6.43
N VAL A 397 -5.91 9.05 -6.27
CA VAL A 397 -6.67 9.08 -5.01
C VAL A 397 -5.90 8.44 -3.84
N PHE A 398 -5.17 7.35 -4.08
CA PHE A 398 -4.35 6.71 -3.03
C PHE A 398 -3.29 7.68 -2.49
N TYR A 399 -2.57 8.36 -3.38
CA TYR A 399 -1.50 9.29 -3.00
C TYR A 399 -2.07 10.57 -2.39
N GLU A 400 -3.17 11.10 -2.93
CA GLU A 400 -3.90 12.24 -2.35
C GLU A 400 -4.31 11.97 -0.90
N LEU A 401 -4.83 10.78 -0.62
CA LEU A 401 -5.21 10.38 0.73
C LEU A 401 -3.99 10.23 1.65
N CYS A 402 -2.89 9.66 1.16
CA CYS A 402 -1.64 9.60 1.92
C CYS A 402 -1.10 11.01 2.24
N ASP A 403 -1.17 11.94 1.29
CA ASP A 403 -0.80 13.34 1.50
C ASP A 403 -1.66 14.00 2.58
N GLU A 404 -2.99 13.79 2.54
CA GLU A 404 -3.96 14.34 3.50
C GLU A 404 -3.83 13.74 4.90
N ARG A 405 -3.54 12.44 5.00
CA ARG A 405 -3.42 11.73 6.27
C ARG A 405 -2.02 11.79 6.88
N GLY A 406 -1.06 12.39 6.16
CA GLY A 406 0.33 12.48 6.61
C GLY A 406 1.00 11.10 6.70
N ILE A 407 0.82 10.27 5.68
CA ILE A 407 1.43 8.94 5.55
C ILE A 407 2.45 8.98 4.42
N LEU A 408 3.70 8.62 4.70
CA LEU A 408 4.73 8.48 3.69
C LEU A 408 4.50 7.25 2.83
N VAL A 409 4.93 7.32 1.58
CA VAL A 409 4.86 6.22 0.62
C VAL A 409 6.29 5.85 0.18
N TRP A 410 6.68 4.62 0.47
CA TRP A 410 7.79 3.94 -0.19
C TRP A 410 7.26 3.35 -1.48
N GLN A 411 7.67 3.88 -2.64
CA GLN A 411 7.15 3.47 -3.94
C GLN A 411 8.14 2.56 -4.66
N ASP A 412 7.79 1.27 -4.80
CA ASP A 412 8.54 0.38 -5.69
C ASP A 412 8.16 0.65 -7.16
N PHE A 413 9.13 0.50 -8.07
CA PHE A 413 8.83 0.22 -9.47
C PHE A 413 8.30 -1.21 -9.61
N MET A 414 7.45 -1.44 -10.62
CA MET A 414 6.67 -2.67 -10.73
C MET A 414 7.51 -3.85 -11.23
N PHE A 415 8.40 -4.34 -10.33
CA PHE A 415 9.26 -5.51 -10.47
C PHE A 415 9.35 -6.25 -9.14
N ALA A 416 9.18 -7.59 -9.15
CA ALA A 416 9.20 -8.38 -7.92
C ALA A 416 9.62 -9.84 -8.17
N CYS A 417 10.51 -10.37 -7.32
CA CYS A 417 10.86 -11.80 -7.20
C CYS A 417 11.10 -12.49 -8.55
N SER A 418 11.65 -11.78 -9.52
CA SER A 418 11.79 -12.23 -10.89
C SER A 418 13.01 -11.59 -11.57
N ILE A 419 13.43 -12.18 -12.67
CA ILE A 419 14.43 -11.61 -13.58
C ILE A 419 13.72 -11.25 -14.88
N TYR A 420 14.05 -10.10 -15.44
CA TYR A 420 13.34 -9.52 -16.57
C TYR A 420 14.25 -9.39 -17.81
N PRO A 421 13.68 -9.43 -19.04
CA PRO A 421 14.44 -9.32 -20.31
C PRO A 421 14.81 -7.85 -20.59
N ALA A 422 15.65 -7.25 -19.75
CA ALA A 422 15.94 -5.82 -19.73
C ALA A 422 16.92 -5.39 -20.85
N GLU A 423 16.46 -5.47 -22.10
CA GLU A 423 17.23 -5.03 -23.28
C GLU A 423 16.32 -4.42 -24.37
N GLY A 424 16.94 -3.70 -25.31
CA GLY A 424 16.29 -3.19 -26.51
C GLY A 424 14.99 -2.40 -26.25
N ALA A 425 13.95 -2.68 -27.02
CA ALA A 425 12.66 -2.01 -26.92
C ALA A 425 11.95 -2.26 -25.57
N TRP A 426 12.16 -3.40 -24.95
CA TRP A 426 11.59 -3.71 -23.64
C TRP A 426 12.15 -2.78 -22.56
N LEU A 427 13.46 -2.57 -22.52
CA LEU A 427 14.10 -1.67 -21.56
C LEU A 427 13.75 -0.20 -21.82
N GLU A 428 13.62 0.21 -23.08
CA GLU A 428 13.13 1.55 -23.43
C GLU A 428 11.67 1.75 -22.97
N ASN A 429 10.83 0.74 -23.08
CA ASN A 429 9.46 0.76 -22.56
C ASN A 429 9.42 0.92 -21.04
N VAL A 430 10.34 0.27 -20.31
CA VAL A 430 10.54 0.48 -18.86
C VAL A 430 10.98 1.91 -18.55
N ARG A 431 11.90 2.50 -19.32
CA ARG A 431 12.33 3.88 -19.13
C ARG A 431 11.16 4.86 -19.28
N LEU A 432 10.33 4.66 -20.31
CA LEU A 432 9.14 5.48 -20.55
C LEU A 432 8.06 5.29 -19.48
N GLU A 433 7.90 4.06 -18.98
CA GLU A 433 7.02 3.77 -17.83
C GLU A 433 7.48 4.51 -16.57
N ALA A 434 8.77 4.48 -16.28
CA ALA A 434 9.35 5.19 -15.16
C ALA A 434 9.13 6.71 -15.30
N GLU A 435 9.38 7.29 -16.49
CA GLU A 435 9.10 8.70 -16.76
C GLU A 435 7.65 9.06 -16.50
N ASP A 436 6.70 8.32 -17.09
CA ASP A 436 5.26 8.59 -16.95
C ASP A 436 4.82 8.60 -15.48
N ASN A 437 5.22 7.57 -14.70
CA ASN A 437 4.76 7.44 -13.32
C ASN A 437 5.50 8.37 -12.36
N ILE A 438 6.80 8.63 -12.57
CA ILE A 438 7.52 9.64 -11.79
C ILE A 438 6.90 11.01 -12.00
N ARG A 439 6.66 11.44 -13.24
CA ARG A 439 6.03 12.74 -13.56
C ARG A 439 4.64 12.89 -12.93
N ARG A 440 3.85 11.80 -12.92
CA ARG A 440 2.54 11.77 -12.30
C ARG A 440 2.59 11.94 -10.78
N LEU A 441 3.56 11.30 -10.13
CA LEU A 441 3.58 11.15 -8.66
C LEU A 441 4.54 12.11 -7.93
N ARG A 442 5.51 12.72 -8.59
CA ARG A 442 6.59 13.51 -7.98
C ARG A 442 6.16 14.76 -7.20
N ASN A 443 4.92 15.22 -7.39
CA ASN A 443 4.37 16.35 -6.65
C ASN A 443 3.73 15.96 -5.31
N HIS A 444 3.51 14.67 -5.05
CA HIS A 444 2.95 14.18 -3.79
C HIS A 444 3.99 14.25 -2.67
N PRO A 445 3.74 15.03 -1.59
CA PRO A 445 4.67 15.08 -0.46
C PRO A 445 4.82 13.76 0.28
N SER A 446 3.88 12.83 0.13
CA SER A 446 3.96 11.49 0.68
C SER A 446 5.07 10.64 0.07
N ILE A 447 5.45 10.81 -1.20
CA ILE A 447 6.51 10.01 -1.85
C ILE A 447 7.85 10.19 -1.13
N ALA A 448 8.31 9.15 -0.43
CA ALA A 448 9.52 9.19 0.39
C ALA A 448 10.76 8.65 -0.33
N VAL A 449 10.60 7.61 -1.13
CA VAL A 449 11.67 6.93 -1.83
C VAL A 449 11.12 6.21 -3.06
N TRP A 450 11.90 6.19 -4.13
CA TRP A 450 11.70 5.31 -5.27
C TRP A 450 12.56 4.07 -5.10
N CYS A 451 11.96 2.87 -5.14
CA CYS A 451 12.67 1.61 -5.00
C CYS A 451 12.64 0.82 -6.31
N GLY A 452 13.79 0.31 -6.74
CA GLY A 452 13.93 -0.35 -8.03
C GLY A 452 13.10 -1.63 -8.17
N ASN A 453 12.97 -2.42 -7.10
CA ASN A 453 12.23 -3.68 -7.13
C ASN A 453 12.02 -4.28 -5.74
N ASN A 454 11.16 -5.31 -5.68
CA ASN A 454 11.05 -6.23 -4.55
C ASN A 454 11.89 -7.48 -4.79
N GLU A 455 12.90 -7.74 -3.93
CA GLU A 455 13.67 -8.97 -3.80
C GLU A 455 14.45 -9.45 -5.04
N CYS A 456 14.47 -8.70 -6.16
CA CYS A 456 15.20 -9.16 -7.34
C CYS A 456 16.71 -9.24 -7.10
N ASN A 457 17.28 -8.34 -6.27
CA ASN A 457 18.71 -8.40 -5.91
C ASN A 457 19.01 -9.61 -5.03
N ASP A 458 18.19 -9.84 -4.02
CA ASP A 458 18.32 -11.00 -3.13
C ASP A 458 18.13 -12.33 -3.91
N ALA A 459 17.17 -12.35 -4.84
CA ALA A 459 16.96 -13.50 -5.72
C ALA A 459 18.17 -13.77 -6.62
N TRP A 460 18.73 -12.72 -7.22
CA TRP A 460 19.88 -12.85 -8.11
C TRP A 460 21.12 -13.35 -7.36
N PHE A 461 21.50 -12.71 -6.25
CA PHE A 461 22.71 -13.05 -5.49
C PHE A 461 22.44 -14.06 -4.36
N GLY A 462 21.41 -13.88 -3.56
CA GLY A 462 21.14 -14.66 -2.34
C GLY A 462 20.48 -16.00 -2.60
N TRP A 463 19.55 -16.09 -3.58
CA TRP A 463 18.94 -17.37 -3.95
C TRP A 463 19.76 -18.15 -4.99
N GLY A 464 20.88 -17.56 -5.44
CA GLY A 464 21.86 -18.21 -6.29
C GLY A 464 21.47 -18.34 -7.77
N TRP A 465 20.58 -17.45 -8.25
CA TRP A 465 20.17 -17.44 -9.66
C TRP A 465 21.30 -16.96 -10.58
N ASN A 466 22.20 -16.10 -10.09
CA ASN A 466 23.36 -15.58 -10.81
C ASN A 466 24.43 -16.61 -11.22
N ALA A 467 24.32 -17.82 -10.73
CA ALA A 467 25.24 -18.92 -11.06
C ALA A 467 24.52 -20.16 -11.58
N ARG A 468 23.25 -20.04 -11.95
CA ARG A 468 22.41 -21.16 -12.37
C ARG A 468 22.95 -21.81 -13.64
N TYR A 469 23.19 -21.02 -14.67
CA TYR A 469 23.69 -21.53 -15.98
C TYR A 469 25.17 -21.86 -15.97
N THR A 470 25.96 -21.17 -15.15
CA THR A 470 27.35 -21.55 -14.89
C THR A 470 27.45 -22.97 -14.34
N LYS A 471 26.57 -23.35 -13.41
CA LYS A 471 26.51 -24.73 -12.90
C LYS A 471 26.07 -25.78 -13.96
N GLN A 472 25.45 -25.31 -15.03
CA GLN A 472 25.01 -26.15 -16.17
C GLN A 472 26.05 -26.11 -17.34
N GLY A 473 27.15 -25.39 -17.22
CA GLY A 473 28.17 -25.25 -18.23
C GLY A 473 27.97 -24.10 -19.22
N HIS A 474 27.07 -23.17 -18.94
CA HIS A 474 26.66 -22.04 -19.79
C HIS A 474 26.85 -20.68 -19.11
N PRO A 475 28.06 -20.31 -18.65
CA PRO A 475 28.29 -19.04 -17.92
C PRO A 475 27.96 -17.80 -18.75
N GLU A 476 27.92 -17.90 -20.08
CA GLU A 476 27.54 -16.82 -20.98
C GLU A 476 26.10 -16.34 -20.73
N TYR A 477 25.18 -17.21 -20.34
CA TYR A 477 23.78 -16.84 -20.06
C TYR A 477 23.66 -16.05 -18.75
N ASP A 478 24.34 -16.50 -17.68
CA ASP A 478 24.36 -15.74 -16.42
C ASP A 478 24.94 -14.34 -16.65
N LYS A 479 25.98 -14.19 -17.48
CA LYS A 479 26.57 -12.89 -17.80
C LYS A 479 25.64 -11.97 -18.60
N ILE A 480 24.85 -12.52 -19.53
CA ILE A 480 23.85 -11.75 -20.28
C ILE A 480 22.80 -11.21 -19.31
N ILE A 481 22.24 -12.08 -18.48
CA ILE A 481 21.20 -11.73 -17.50
C ILE A 481 21.72 -10.71 -16.48
N ASP A 482 22.94 -10.87 -15.96
CA ASP A 482 23.58 -9.92 -15.04
C ASP A 482 23.71 -8.52 -15.67
N THR A 483 24.12 -8.47 -16.93
CA THR A 483 24.22 -7.19 -17.67
C THR A 483 22.87 -6.50 -17.79
N GLN A 484 21.80 -7.26 -18.11
CA GLN A 484 20.43 -6.73 -18.20
C GLN A 484 19.92 -6.26 -16.84
N PHE A 485 20.14 -7.06 -15.78
CA PHE A 485 19.79 -6.72 -14.40
C PHE A 485 20.44 -5.42 -13.96
N LYS A 486 21.74 -5.27 -14.18
CA LYS A 486 22.54 -4.09 -13.83
C LYS A 486 22.04 -2.84 -14.56
N ARG A 487 21.80 -2.94 -15.86
CA ARG A 487 21.27 -1.87 -16.68
C ARG A 487 19.94 -1.34 -16.17
N GLN A 488 19.03 -2.24 -15.82
CA GLN A 488 17.70 -1.85 -15.36
C GLN A 488 17.74 -1.13 -14.02
N TYR A 489 18.34 -1.74 -12.99
CA TYR A 489 18.23 -1.27 -11.61
C TYR A 489 19.30 -0.31 -11.16
N TYR A 490 20.46 -0.28 -11.85
CA TYR A 490 21.61 0.55 -11.47
C TYR A 490 21.96 1.62 -12.51
N GLU A 491 21.30 1.63 -13.67
CA GLU A 491 21.49 2.66 -14.70
C GLU A 491 20.15 3.33 -15.05
N VAL A 492 19.22 2.65 -15.72
CA VAL A 492 18.00 3.24 -16.31
C VAL A 492 17.05 3.82 -15.25
N LEU A 493 16.71 3.06 -14.21
CA LEU A 493 15.78 3.55 -13.18
C LEU A 493 16.33 4.70 -12.34
N PRO A 494 17.58 4.64 -11.80
CA PRO A 494 18.14 5.79 -11.09
C PRO A 494 18.33 7.02 -11.98
N GLU A 495 18.68 6.88 -13.28
CA GLU A 495 18.73 7.99 -14.22
C GLU A 495 17.36 8.63 -14.42
N ALA A 496 16.30 7.83 -14.54
CA ALA A 496 14.92 8.35 -14.64
C ALA A 496 14.52 9.12 -13.37
N VAL A 497 14.82 8.58 -12.17
CA VAL A 497 14.55 9.29 -10.91
C VAL A 497 15.32 10.60 -10.83
N ALA A 498 16.62 10.59 -11.16
CA ALA A 498 17.44 11.79 -11.14
C ALA A 498 16.95 12.86 -12.13
N ALA A 499 16.45 12.45 -13.30
CA ALA A 499 15.95 13.35 -14.33
C ALA A 499 14.58 13.95 -14.00
N PHE A 500 13.66 13.17 -13.46
CA PHE A 500 12.25 13.56 -13.34
C PHE A 500 11.78 13.82 -11.89
N SER A 501 12.52 13.34 -10.88
CA SER A 501 12.25 13.60 -9.45
C SER A 501 13.54 13.90 -8.69
N PRO A 502 14.33 14.90 -9.13
CA PRO A 502 15.58 15.24 -8.47
C PRO A 502 15.33 15.61 -7.00
N GLY A 503 16.14 15.06 -6.12
CA GLY A 503 16.00 15.25 -4.67
C GLY A 503 15.18 14.16 -3.94
N THR A 504 14.44 13.31 -4.64
CA THR A 504 13.85 12.11 -4.05
C THR A 504 14.86 10.96 -4.08
N PRO A 505 15.10 10.27 -2.94
CA PRO A 505 16.04 9.15 -2.89
C PRO A 505 15.66 8.00 -3.84
N TYR A 506 16.66 7.34 -4.40
CA TYR A 506 16.52 6.05 -5.08
C TYR A 506 17.16 4.93 -4.24
N HIS A 507 16.42 3.80 -4.10
CA HIS A 507 16.88 2.58 -3.45
C HIS A 507 16.85 1.44 -4.46
N PRO A 508 17.97 0.76 -4.79
CA PRO A 508 18.01 -0.14 -5.95
C PRO A 508 17.13 -1.37 -5.87
N SER A 509 16.91 -1.90 -4.66
CA SER A 509 16.11 -3.08 -4.38
C SER A 509 15.64 -3.04 -2.93
N SER A 510 14.63 -3.81 -2.57
CA SER A 510 14.27 -4.08 -1.18
C SER A 510 14.13 -5.61 -1.03
N PRO A 511 14.93 -6.30 -0.13
CA PRO A 511 15.99 -5.70 0.67
C PRO A 511 17.25 -5.38 -0.16
N TRP A 512 18.07 -4.46 0.36
CA TRP A 512 19.34 -4.15 -0.28
C TRP A 512 20.34 -3.49 0.69
N SER A 513 21.55 -3.99 0.70
CA SER A 513 22.72 -3.36 1.36
C SER A 513 23.84 -3.03 0.40
N CYS A 514 24.08 -3.88 -0.62
CA CYS A 514 25.11 -3.66 -1.63
C CYS A 514 24.78 -4.39 -2.94
N TYR A 515 25.44 -4.00 -4.02
CA TYR A 515 25.47 -4.76 -5.27
C TYR A 515 26.45 -5.93 -5.14
N GLU A 516 26.17 -7.07 -5.81
CA GLU A 516 26.96 -8.31 -5.76
C GLU A 516 27.02 -8.96 -4.36
N GLY A 517 26.02 -8.72 -3.52
CA GLY A 517 25.94 -9.31 -2.18
C GLY A 517 24.53 -9.66 -1.76
N THR A 518 24.46 -10.49 -0.73
CA THR A 518 23.21 -10.71 0.03
C THR A 518 23.01 -9.55 0.98
N SER A 519 21.75 -9.26 1.30
CA SER A 519 21.43 -8.19 2.24
C SER A 519 21.96 -8.51 3.64
N GLU A 520 22.62 -7.53 4.26
CA GLU A 520 23.17 -7.60 5.60
C GLU A 520 22.35 -6.73 6.57
N ASN A 521 22.11 -7.23 7.78
CA ASN A 521 21.32 -6.52 8.77
C ASN A 521 21.97 -5.23 9.31
N SER A 522 23.26 -5.05 9.08
CA SER A 522 24.03 -3.87 9.51
C SER A 522 23.93 -2.68 8.55
N GLU A 523 23.39 -2.89 7.36
CA GLU A 523 23.25 -1.88 6.30
C GLU A 523 21.92 -2.02 5.57
N GLY A 524 21.37 -0.90 5.06
CA GLY A 524 20.17 -0.88 4.26
C GLY A 524 18.92 -1.38 5.00
N ASP A 525 18.09 -2.10 4.27
CA ASP A 525 16.84 -2.68 4.78
C ASP A 525 16.85 -4.22 4.73
N THR A 526 15.96 -4.84 5.48
CA THR A 526 15.95 -6.29 5.69
C THR A 526 14.54 -6.84 5.53
N HIS A 527 14.42 -7.96 4.80
CA HIS A 527 13.27 -8.85 4.81
C HIS A 527 13.54 -10.01 5.79
N PHE A 528 12.85 -10.03 6.93
CA PHE A 528 13.09 -11.02 7.99
C PHE A 528 12.00 -12.08 7.99
N TRP A 529 12.27 -13.20 7.33
CA TRP A 529 11.32 -14.29 7.13
C TRP A 529 11.60 -15.57 7.94
N LYS A 530 12.64 -15.59 8.78
CA LYS A 530 13.00 -16.79 9.56
C LYS A 530 11.88 -17.27 10.47
N VAL A 531 11.17 -16.37 11.14
CA VAL A 531 10.06 -16.71 12.02
C VAL A 531 8.97 -17.43 11.23
N TRP A 532 8.61 -16.97 10.04
CA TRP A 532 7.60 -17.64 9.21
C TRP A 532 8.15 -18.84 8.43
N HIS A 533 9.15 -18.62 7.56
CA HIS A 533 9.63 -19.65 6.62
C HIS A 533 10.43 -20.77 7.31
N SER A 534 11.26 -20.45 8.29
CA SER A 534 12.15 -21.43 8.93
C SER A 534 11.60 -21.99 10.26
N ARG A 535 10.37 -21.60 10.67
CA ARG A 535 9.79 -21.96 11.97
C ARG A 535 10.70 -21.55 13.15
N ALA A 536 11.43 -20.45 13.02
CA ALA A 536 12.16 -19.89 14.14
C ALA A 536 11.19 -19.42 15.24
N PRO A 537 11.54 -19.50 16.52
CA PRO A 537 10.69 -19.03 17.60
C PRO A 537 10.27 -17.56 17.42
N ILE A 538 9.04 -17.19 17.79
CA ILE A 538 8.57 -15.79 17.77
C ILE A 538 9.51 -14.89 18.60
N ALA A 539 10.09 -15.43 19.65
CA ALA A 539 11.07 -14.73 20.50
C ALA A 539 12.31 -14.24 19.74
N ASP A 540 12.64 -14.80 18.58
CA ASP A 540 13.78 -14.36 17.74
C ASP A 540 13.64 -12.93 17.25
N TYR A 541 12.42 -12.40 17.14
CA TYR A 541 12.21 -10.96 16.88
C TYR A 541 12.87 -10.07 17.95
N ASN A 542 12.96 -10.52 19.22
CA ASN A 542 13.58 -9.72 20.28
C ASN A 542 15.12 -9.67 20.20
N THR A 543 15.75 -10.57 19.46
CA THR A 543 17.22 -10.72 19.37
C THR A 543 17.78 -10.36 18.01
N THR A 544 16.93 -10.36 16.96
CA THR A 544 17.35 -9.97 15.61
C THR A 544 17.42 -8.44 15.51
N ARG A 545 18.54 -7.95 15.00
CA ARG A 545 18.77 -6.51 14.78
C ARG A 545 18.88 -6.21 13.31
N SER A 546 18.30 -5.11 12.86
CA SER A 546 18.48 -4.55 11.54
C SER A 546 18.36 -3.03 11.56
N ARG A 547 18.93 -2.35 10.56
CA ARG A 547 18.77 -0.90 10.41
C ARG A 547 17.34 -0.49 10.07
N PHE A 548 16.63 -1.35 9.32
CA PHE A 548 15.26 -1.13 8.89
C PHE A 548 14.62 -2.47 8.50
N PHE A 549 13.51 -2.84 9.11
CA PHE A 549 12.74 -4.00 8.70
C PHE A 549 11.67 -3.56 7.71
N SER A 550 11.91 -3.77 6.43
CA SER A 550 10.99 -3.44 5.34
C SER A 550 9.97 -4.55 5.07
N GLU A 551 10.30 -5.81 5.44
CA GLU A 551 9.36 -6.91 5.49
C GLU A 551 9.65 -7.88 6.66
N TYR A 552 8.59 -8.35 7.26
CA TYR A 552 8.48 -9.49 8.17
C TYR A 552 7.00 -9.77 8.34
N GLY A 553 6.60 -10.99 8.64
CA GLY A 553 5.17 -11.26 8.65
C GLY A 553 4.80 -12.61 9.27
N PHE A 554 3.50 -12.77 9.52
CA PHE A 554 2.91 -13.99 10.04
C PHE A 554 1.51 -14.16 9.43
N GLN A 555 1.11 -15.40 9.06
CA GLN A 555 -0.21 -15.63 8.46
C GLN A 555 -1.30 -15.91 9.47
N SER A 556 -2.53 -15.53 9.09
CA SER A 556 -3.77 -16.03 9.69
C SER A 556 -4.85 -16.15 8.62
N PHE A 557 -5.92 -16.84 8.95
CA PHE A 557 -7.11 -16.88 8.09
C PHE A 557 -7.93 -15.57 8.19
N PRO A 558 -8.86 -15.29 7.25
CA PRO A 558 -9.90 -14.29 7.45
C PRO A 558 -10.78 -14.62 8.65
N GLU A 559 -11.54 -13.64 9.17
CA GLU A 559 -12.54 -13.91 10.19
C GLU A 559 -13.63 -14.89 9.69
N TYR A 560 -14.26 -15.60 10.63
CA TYR A 560 -15.30 -16.58 10.32
C TYR A 560 -16.43 -15.99 9.46
N ALA A 561 -16.91 -14.78 9.79
CA ALA A 561 -17.90 -14.06 8.99
C ALA A 561 -17.45 -13.78 7.55
N SER A 562 -16.15 -13.58 7.32
CA SER A 562 -15.56 -13.43 5.99
C SER A 562 -15.46 -14.76 5.25
N VAL A 563 -15.09 -15.83 5.96
CA VAL A 563 -15.03 -17.19 5.38
C VAL A 563 -16.41 -17.62 4.87
N LEU A 564 -17.48 -17.36 5.62
CA LEU A 564 -18.84 -17.70 5.20
C LEU A 564 -19.27 -17.04 3.87
N ARG A 565 -18.65 -15.95 3.46
CA ARG A 565 -18.99 -15.27 2.19
C ARG A 565 -18.43 -15.96 0.96
N PHE A 566 -17.29 -16.64 1.08
CA PHE A 566 -16.70 -17.38 -0.05
C PHE A 566 -16.76 -18.90 0.10
N ALA A 567 -16.95 -19.41 1.31
CA ALA A 567 -17.05 -20.84 1.63
C ALA A 567 -18.19 -21.08 2.67
N PRO A 568 -19.48 -20.95 2.26
CA PRO A 568 -20.61 -21.04 3.19
C PRO A 568 -20.96 -22.47 3.63
N GLU A 569 -20.38 -23.49 2.97
CA GLU A 569 -20.76 -24.89 3.24
C GLU A 569 -19.86 -25.49 4.34
N GLU A 570 -20.48 -26.13 5.35
CA GLU A 570 -19.78 -26.72 6.49
C GLU A 570 -18.69 -27.74 6.09
N ARG A 571 -18.90 -28.45 4.98
CA ARG A 571 -17.89 -29.38 4.43
C ARG A 571 -16.57 -28.71 4.03
N ASP A 572 -16.58 -27.37 3.83
CA ASP A 572 -15.40 -26.59 3.48
C ASP A 572 -14.64 -26.08 4.74
N TRP A 573 -15.22 -26.23 5.95
CA TRP A 573 -14.67 -25.69 7.19
C TRP A 573 -13.60 -26.60 7.80
N ASP A 574 -12.61 -26.87 7.03
CA ASP A 574 -11.36 -27.52 7.42
C ASP A 574 -10.21 -26.87 6.65
N ILE A 575 -9.10 -26.56 7.33
CA ILE A 575 -7.95 -25.89 6.71
C ILE A 575 -7.29 -26.76 5.61
N GLU A 576 -7.56 -28.04 5.57
CA GLU A 576 -7.11 -28.98 4.53
C GLU A 576 -8.19 -29.26 3.48
N SER A 577 -9.40 -28.66 3.61
CA SER A 577 -10.42 -28.77 2.57
C SER A 577 -9.94 -28.17 1.27
N GLU A 578 -10.44 -28.69 0.15
CA GLU A 578 -10.06 -28.21 -1.17
C GLU A 578 -10.29 -26.71 -1.35
N VAL A 579 -11.36 -26.15 -0.75
CA VAL A 579 -11.68 -24.74 -0.83
C VAL A 579 -10.73 -23.91 0.02
N MET A 580 -10.44 -24.30 1.27
CA MET A 580 -9.49 -23.56 2.10
C MET A 580 -8.07 -23.64 1.52
N MET A 581 -7.68 -24.77 0.93
CA MET A 581 -6.40 -24.90 0.24
C MET A 581 -6.31 -24.06 -1.03
N ALA A 582 -7.41 -23.87 -1.77
CA ALA A 582 -7.45 -22.95 -2.92
C ALA A 582 -7.30 -21.48 -2.49
N HIS A 583 -7.82 -21.12 -1.31
CA HIS A 583 -7.73 -19.79 -0.70
C HIS A 583 -6.53 -19.62 0.25
N GLN A 584 -5.47 -20.47 0.10
CA GLN A 584 -4.25 -20.37 0.90
C GLN A 584 -3.02 -19.96 0.07
N ARG A 585 -2.94 -20.16 -1.17
CA ARG A 585 -1.85 -19.84 -2.13
C ARG A 585 -0.42 -20.26 -1.72
N GLY A 586 -0.07 -20.29 -0.45
CA GLY A 586 1.18 -20.88 0.08
C GLY A 586 1.15 -22.43 0.15
N GLY A 587 0.06 -23.04 -0.29
CA GLY A 587 -0.13 -24.49 -0.30
C GLY A 587 -0.22 -25.12 1.09
N SER A 588 -0.08 -26.44 1.16
CA SER A 588 -0.16 -27.19 2.43
C SER A 588 0.89 -26.76 3.46
N PHE A 589 2.04 -26.27 3.01
CA PHE A 589 3.08 -25.73 3.89
C PHE A 589 2.55 -24.63 4.80
N ALA A 590 1.81 -23.66 4.26
CA ALA A 590 1.39 -22.47 5.00
C ALA A 590 0.32 -22.81 6.06
N ASN A 591 -0.68 -23.62 5.73
CA ASN A 591 -1.69 -24.05 6.70
C ASN A 591 -1.07 -24.91 7.80
N MET A 592 -0.16 -25.84 7.44
CA MET A 592 0.60 -26.61 8.41
C MET A 592 1.48 -25.73 9.30
N ARG A 593 2.07 -24.66 8.74
CA ARG A 593 2.91 -23.72 9.51
C ARG A 593 2.10 -22.98 10.57
N ILE A 594 0.90 -22.52 10.26
CA ILE A 594 0.00 -21.90 11.25
C ILE A 594 -0.33 -22.92 12.36
N ARG A 595 -0.69 -24.17 12.00
CA ARG A 595 -0.98 -25.24 12.97
C ARG A 595 0.21 -25.52 13.88
N GLN A 596 1.42 -25.66 13.30
CA GLN A 596 2.65 -25.91 14.05
C GLN A 596 2.93 -24.82 15.09
N TYR A 597 2.81 -23.55 14.71
CA TYR A 597 2.98 -22.45 15.65
C TYR A 597 1.89 -22.38 16.71
N LEU A 598 0.64 -22.74 16.38
CA LEU A 598 -0.42 -22.88 17.39
C LEU A 598 -0.09 -23.94 18.42
N GLU A 599 0.48 -25.06 18.00
CA GLU A 599 0.91 -26.15 18.89
C GLU A 599 2.16 -25.78 19.71
N ASP A 600 3.06 -24.98 19.16
CA ASP A 600 4.27 -24.51 19.83
C ASP A 600 3.96 -23.45 20.89
N GLU A 601 3.16 -22.45 20.55
CA GLU A 601 2.91 -21.24 21.37
C GLU A 601 1.65 -21.35 22.24
N TYR A 602 0.66 -22.16 21.82
CA TYR A 602 -0.63 -22.33 22.51
C TYR A 602 -0.96 -23.83 22.68
N TRP A 603 -2.09 -24.26 22.15
CA TRP A 603 -2.58 -25.63 22.14
C TRP A 603 -3.39 -25.88 20.84
N PRO A 604 -3.66 -27.16 20.50
CA PRO A 604 -4.47 -27.49 19.33
C PRO A 604 -5.88 -26.89 19.42
N ALA A 605 -6.33 -26.28 18.33
CA ALA A 605 -7.71 -25.81 18.25
C ALA A 605 -8.68 -26.99 18.17
N ARG A 606 -9.82 -26.88 18.86
CA ARG A 606 -10.83 -27.96 18.94
C ARG A 606 -11.77 -28.05 17.73
N ASP A 607 -11.96 -26.95 17.02
CA ASP A 607 -12.81 -26.83 15.85
C ASP A 607 -12.32 -25.73 14.91
N PHE A 608 -12.90 -25.63 13.72
CA PHE A 608 -12.51 -24.66 12.69
C PHE A 608 -12.65 -23.20 13.16
N ARG A 609 -13.77 -22.82 13.79
CA ARG A 609 -13.98 -21.44 14.28
C ARG A 609 -12.95 -21.07 15.35
N THR A 610 -12.66 -21.97 16.24
CA THR A 610 -11.60 -21.82 17.27
C THR A 610 -10.23 -21.66 16.61
N PHE A 611 -9.95 -22.45 15.56
CA PHE A 611 -8.70 -22.33 14.81
C PHE A 611 -8.54 -20.94 14.18
N LEU A 612 -9.60 -20.39 13.54
CA LEU A 612 -9.56 -19.06 12.96
C LEU A 612 -9.23 -18.00 14.02
N TYR A 613 -9.97 -18.00 15.15
CA TYR A 613 -9.74 -17.06 16.26
C TYR A 613 -8.31 -17.17 16.82
N MET A 614 -7.83 -18.40 17.11
CA MET A 614 -6.50 -18.61 17.64
C MET A 614 -5.41 -18.20 16.65
N SER A 615 -5.61 -18.40 15.33
CA SER A 615 -4.67 -17.96 14.30
C SER A 615 -4.53 -16.43 14.27
N HIS A 616 -5.62 -15.69 14.52
CA HIS A 616 -5.58 -14.23 14.65
C HIS A 616 -4.77 -13.77 15.86
N VAL A 617 -5.00 -14.39 17.03
CA VAL A 617 -4.28 -14.05 18.25
C VAL A 617 -2.78 -14.36 18.10
N LEU A 618 -2.44 -15.49 17.51
CA LEU A 618 -1.06 -15.89 17.22
C LEU A 618 -0.36 -14.89 16.29
N GLN A 619 -1.01 -14.52 15.17
CA GLN A 619 -0.51 -13.52 14.24
C GLN A 619 -0.29 -12.17 14.94
N GLY A 620 -1.27 -11.75 15.74
CA GLY A 620 -1.21 -10.50 16.50
C GLY A 620 -0.05 -10.46 17.51
N ASP A 621 0.13 -11.53 18.28
CA ASP A 621 1.22 -11.64 19.25
C ASP A 621 2.60 -11.65 18.58
N ALA A 622 2.75 -12.37 17.45
CA ALA A 622 4.00 -12.43 16.70
C ALA A 622 4.39 -11.03 16.18
N ILE A 623 3.46 -10.33 15.53
CA ILE A 623 3.75 -9.02 14.93
C ILE A 623 3.91 -7.93 16.00
N LYS A 624 3.11 -7.95 17.09
CA LYS A 624 3.31 -7.04 18.22
C LYS A 624 4.70 -7.19 18.81
N THR A 625 5.15 -8.44 19.00
CA THR A 625 6.50 -8.73 19.51
C THR A 625 7.58 -8.12 18.63
N ALA A 626 7.45 -8.29 17.30
CA ALA A 626 8.38 -7.71 16.33
C ALA A 626 8.39 -6.18 16.38
N ILE A 627 7.23 -5.53 16.30
CA ILE A 627 7.11 -4.06 16.33
C ILE A 627 7.77 -3.49 17.60
N GLU A 628 7.45 -4.07 18.76
CA GLU A 628 8.02 -3.61 20.03
C GLU A 628 9.54 -3.79 20.09
N ALA A 629 10.05 -4.93 19.58
CA ALA A 629 11.49 -5.21 19.53
C ALA A 629 12.22 -4.19 18.64
N HIS A 630 11.72 -3.96 17.41
CA HIS A 630 12.30 -3.01 16.46
C HIS A 630 12.32 -1.58 17.05
N ARG A 631 11.24 -1.17 17.72
CA ARG A 631 11.15 0.16 18.34
C ARG A 631 12.07 0.29 19.56
N ARG A 632 12.29 -0.77 20.35
CA ARG A 632 13.26 -0.77 21.46
C ARG A 632 14.70 -0.67 20.98
N ASP A 633 15.01 -1.11 19.76
CA ASP A 633 16.37 -1.09 19.21
C ASP A 633 16.77 0.28 18.61
N LYS A 634 15.91 1.29 18.66
CA LYS A 634 16.26 2.67 18.33
C LYS A 634 17.39 3.19 19.24
N PRO A 635 18.47 3.86 18.77
CA PRO A 635 18.63 4.44 17.43
C PRO A 635 19.32 3.54 16.39
N TYR A 636 19.46 2.26 16.61
CA TYR A 636 20.03 1.34 15.62
C TYR A 636 19.01 1.05 14.51
N CYS A 637 17.80 0.65 14.86
CA CYS A 637 16.68 0.43 13.95
C CYS A 637 15.81 1.68 13.78
N TRP A 638 15.41 2.00 12.52
CA TRP A 638 14.59 3.17 12.20
C TRP A 638 13.33 2.87 11.38
N GLY A 639 12.97 1.60 11.22
CA GLY A 639 11.74 1.26 10.51
C GLY A 639 11.24 -0.14 10.78
N SER A 640 9.91 -0.27 10.73
CA SER A 640 9.18 -1.51 10.97
C SER A 640 7.94 -1.51 10.09
N LEU A 641 8.04 -2.15 8.91
CA LEU A 641 6.96 -2.31 7.94
C LEU A 641 6.62 -3.80 7.84
N PHE A 642 5.52 -4.23 8.43
CA PHE A 642 5.13 -5.64 8.35
C PHE A 642 4.54 -5.99 6.98
N TRP A 643 4.71 -7.21 6.55
CA TRP A 643 4.01 -7.83 5.43
C TRP A 643 2.75 -8.50 5.97
N GLN A 644 1.49 -8.09 5.67
CA GLN A 644 1.11 -6.98 4.81
C GLN A 644 -0.14 -6.26 5.37
N HIS A 645 -0.51 -5.12 4.80
CA HIS A 645 -1.65 -4.33 5.28
C HIS A 645 -3.00 -4.96 4.92
N ASN A 646 -3.19 -5.33 3.65
CA ASN A 646 -4.47 -5.71 3.06
C ASN A 646 -4.36 -6.91 2.11
N ASP A 647 -5.51 -7.48 1.75
CA ASP A 647 -5.67 -8.52 0.75
C ASP A 647 -6.29 -7.98 -0.54
N CYS A 648 -6.09 -8.70 -1.67
CA CYS A 648 -6.73 -8.40 -2.97
C CYS A 648 -7.90 -9.33 -3.31
N TRP A 649 -8.14 -10.35 -2.51
CA TRP A 649 -9.24 -11.32 -2.59
C TRP A 649 -9.35 -12.06 -1.25
N PRO A 650 -10.45 -12.85 -1.01
CA PRO A 650 -10.57 -13.64 0.21
C PRO A 650 -9.51 -14.74 0.31
N VAL A 651 -8.61 -14.68 1.27
CA VAL A 651 -7.45 -15.59 1.36
C VAL A 651 -6.90 -15.67 2.78
N ALA A 652 -6.30 -16.80 3.16
CA ALA A 652 -5.41 -16.90 4.30
C ALA A 652 -4.06 -16.26 3.92
N SER A 653 -3.64 -15.24 4.67
CA SER A 653 -2.48 -14.41 4.33
C SER A 653 -1.86 -13.75 5.54
N TRP A 654 -0.83 -12.93 5.30
CA TRP A 654 -0.18 -12.09 6.29
C TRP A 654 -0.91 -10.76 6.54
N ALA A 655 -2.02 -10.49 5.82
CA ALA A 655 -2.73 -9.22 5.91
C ALA A 655 -3.27 -8.96 7.32
N SER A 656 -3.17 -7.70 7.77
CA SER A 656 -3.73 -7.26 9.05
C SER A 656 -5.24 -6.96 8.98
N ARG A 657 -5.75 -6.73 7.77
CA ARG A 657 -7.17 -6.62 7.44
C ARG A 657 -7.49 -7.48 6.23
N ASP A 658 -8.62 -8.17 6.25
CA ASP A 658 -9.02 -9.02 5.15
C ASP A 658 -9.59 -8.22 3.97
N TRP A 659 -9.84 -8.89 2.83
CA TRP A 659 -10.38 -8.27 1.63
C TRP A 659 -11.75 -7.58 1.84
N TYR A 660 -12.57 -8.07 2.77
CA TYR A 660 -13.85 -7.44 3.11
C TYR A 660 -13.69 -6.20 4.02
N GLY A 661 -12.46 -5.86 4.40
CA GLY A 661 -12.14 -4.72 5.25
C GLY A 661 -12.31 -4.96 6.75
N ARG A 662 -12.42 -6.22 7.21
CA ARG A 662 -12.41 -6.56 8.63
C ARG A 662 -10.98 -6.57 9.17
N TRP A 663 -10.83 -5.99 10.36
CA TRP A 663 -9.57 -5.98 11.07
C TRP A 663 -9.34 -7.33 11.77
N LYS A 664 -8.19 -7.95 11.53
CA LYS A 664 -7.73 -9.10 12.31
C LYS A 664 -7.06 -8.64 13.62
N ALA A 665 -6.80 -9.55 14.55
CA ALA A 665 -6.17 -9.22 15.82
C ALA A 665 -4.85 -8.44 15.65
N GLN A 666 -4.05 -8.77 14.64
CA GLN A 666 -2.81 -8.05 14.31
C GLN A 666 -3.02 -6.54 14.17
N HIS A 667 -4.10 -6.11 13.54
CA HIS A 667 -4.38 -4.69 13.29
C HIS A 667 -4.66 -3.94 14.60
N TYR A 668 -5.44 -4.54 15.51
CA TYR A 668 -5.68 -4.01 16.86
C TYR A 668 -4.41 -4.00 17.72
N PHE A 669 -3.58 -5.03 17.63
CA PHE A 669 -2.35 -5.13 18.41
C PHE A 669 -1.24 -4.18 17.92
N ALA A 670 -1.21 -3.88 16.62
CA ALA A 670 -0.29 -2.89 16.05
C ALA A 670 -0.55 -1.47 16.57
N ARG A 671 -1.81 -1.09 16.83
CA ARG A 671 -2.17 0.27 17.24
C ARG A 671 -1.41 0.76 18.47
N PRO A 672 -1.43 0.08 19.64
CA PRO A 672 -0.65 0.51 20.80
C PRO A 672 0.85 0.32 20.59
N ALA A 673 1.27 -0.65 19.78
CA ALA A 673 2.68 -0.88 19.48
C ALA A 673 3.28 0.22 18.61
N PHE A 674 2.48 0.88 17.76
CA PHE A 674 2.86 2.02 16.92
C PHE A 674 2.50 3.40 17.52
N ASP A 675 2.01 3.47 18.77
CA ASP A 675 1.69 4.75 19.38
C ASP A 675 2.93 5.67 19.49
N ASP A 676 2.74 6.97 19.59
CA ASP A 676 3.81 7.97 19.73
C ASP A 676 4.68 7.75 20.97
N LEU A 677 4.08 7.17 22.03
CA LEU A 677 4.76 6.67 23.21
C LEU A 677 4.45 5.18 23.43
N LEU A 678 5.48 4.36 23.51
CA LEU A 678 5.35 2.95 23.83
C LEU A 678 6.00 2.65 25.18
N VAL A 679 5.24 2.03 26.08
CA VAL A 679 5.79 1.37 27.27
C VAL A 679 5.85 -0.13 26.99
N SER A 680 7.07 -0.69 26.91
CA SER A 680 7.29 -2.07 26.47
C SER A 680 7.97 -2.90 27.58
N PRO A 681 7.24 -3.77 28.28
CA PRO A 681 7.82 -4.78 29.13
C PRO A 681 8.44 -5.91 28.30
N CYS A 682 9.64 -6.32 28.65
CA CYS A 682 10.37 -7.41 28.02
C CYS A 682 10.95 -8.33 29.12
N THR A 683 10.73 -9.62 28.97
CA THR A 683 11.28 -10.63 29.87
C THR A 683 12.43 -11.36 29.16
N ALA A 684 13.63 -11.23 29.68
CA ALA A 684 14.81 -11.87 29.12
C ALA A 684 15.81 -12.23 30.26
N ASN A 685 16.45 -13.37 30.14
CA ASN A 685 17.51 -13.81 31.06
C ASN A 685 17.13 -13.73 32.55
N GLY A 686 15.89 -14.13 32.89
CA GLY A 686 15.40 -14.08 34.27
C GLY A 686 15.08 -12.70 34.81
N ARG A 687 15.08 -11.68 33.95
CA ARG A 687 14.79 -10.28 34.32
C ARG A 687 13.57 -9.72 33.57
N LEU A 688 12.81 -8.92 34.29
CA LEU A 688 11.85 -8.00 33.70
C LEU A 688 12.57 -6.68 33.38
N GLU A 689 12.55 -6.27 32.13
CA GLU A 689 13.02 -4.97 31.70
C GLU A 689 11.84 -4.19 31.14
N VAL A 690 11.70 -2.91 31.50
CA VAL A 690 10.66 -2.04 30.92
C VAL A 690 11.35 -0.90 30.18
N PHE A 691 11.01 -0.78 28.92
CA PHE A 691 11.48 0.28 28.06
C PHE A 691 10.38 1.32 27.85
N LEU A 692 10.77 2.57 27.76
CA LEU A 692 9.92 3.66 27.28
C LEU A 692 10.52 4.19 25.99
N VAL A 693 9.69 4.18 24.93
CA VAL A 693 10.06 4.64 23.61
C VAL A 693 9.23 5.86 23.27
N SER A 694 9.86 6.95 22.82
CA SER A 694 9.19 8.17 22.37
C SER A 694 9.57 8.49 20.93
N ASP A 695 8.58 8.83 20.11
CA ASP A 695 8.76 9.44 18.77
C ASP A 695 8.46 10.96 18.81
N ARG A 696 8.13 11.50 19.98
CA ARG A 696 7.83 12.93 20.17
C ARG A 696 9.06 13.80 20.03
N ARG A 697 8.88 15.00 19.52
CA ARG A 697 9.93 16.02 19.37
C ARG A 697 10.23 16.81 20.64
N GLU A 698 9.41 16.65 21.69
CA GLU A 698 9.61 17.29 22.99
C GLU A 698 10.04 16.28 24.05
N THR A 699 10.62 16.81 25.14
CA THR A 699 10.92 16.03 26.34
C THR A 699 9.63 15.57 27.00
N VAL A 700 9.49 14.26 27.21
CA VAL A 700 8.35 13.65 27.89
C VAL A 700 8.66 13.48 29.38
N ARG A 701 7.75 13.93 30.24
CA ARG A 701 7.82 13.75 31.70
C ARG A 701 6.54 13.10 32.17
N GLY A 702 6.65 12.01 32.94
CA GLY A 702 5.49 11.28 33.40
C GLY A 702 5.80 10.32 34.55
N LYS A 703 4.78 9.56 34.91
CA LYS A 703 4.83 8.56 35.99
C LYS A 703 4.68 7.16 35.40
N LEU A 704 5.69 6.32 35.63
CA LEU A 704 5.64 4.89 35.30
C LEU A 704 5.16 4.13 36.53
N GLU A 705 4.15 3.30 36.34
CA GLU A 705 3.71 2.28 37.32
C GLU A 705 3.91 0.89 36.68
N THR A 706 4.61 0.00 37.41
CA THR A 706 4.81 -1.40 37.06
C THR A 706 4.18 -2.24 38.16
N THR A 707 3.16 -3.02 37.84
CA THR A 707 2.42 -3.84 38.79
C THR A 707 2.46 -5.30 38.36
N VAL A 708 2.95 -6.21 39.22
CA VAL A 708 2.87 -7.65 39.00
C VAL A 708 1.64 -8.17 39.72
N LEU A 709 0.79 -8.88 38.99
CA LEU A 709 -0.50 -9.39 39.45
C LEU A 709 -0.56 -10.90 39.21
N LYS A 710 -1.19 -11.64 40.13
CA LYS A 710 -1.74 -12.97 39.81
C LYS A 710 -2.94 -12.84 38.87
N MET A 711 -3.31 -13.93 38.22
CA MET A 711 -4.47 -14.00 37.32
C MET A 711 -5.81 -13.71 38.00
N ASP A 712 -5.86 -13.76 39.38
CA ASP A 712 -7.04 -13.40 40.17
C ASP A 712 -7.04 -11.95 40.67
N GLY A 713 -6.03 -11.16 40.26
CA GLY A 713 -5.91 -9.74 40.63
C GLY A 713 -5.09 -9.48 41.91
N THR A 714 -4.63 -10.51 42.63
CA THR A 714 -3.76 -10.33 43.78
C THR A 714 -2.45 -9.66 43.37
N VAL A 715 -2.14 -8.51 43.99
CA VAL A 715 -0.91 -7.75 43.71
C VAL A 715 0.28 -8.44 44.40
N LEU A 716 1.26 -8.88 43.63
CA LEU A 716 2.52 -9.44 44.11
C LEU A 716 3.57 -8.34 44.33
N SER A 717 3.71 -7.45 43.38
CA SER A 717 4.68 -6.37 43.43
C SER A 717 4.15 -5.10 42.76
N LYS A 718 4.49 -3.94 43.30
CA LYS A 718 4.15 -2.66 42.67
C LYS A 718 5.31 -1.68 42.83
N ASN A 719 5.71 -1.08 41.74
CA ASN A 719 6.73 -0.05 41.69
C ASN A 719 6.19 1.18 40.95
N THR A 720 6.51 2.34 41.46
CA THR A 720 6.13 3.61 40.85
C THR A 720 7.31 4.57 40.86
N ARG A 721 7.57 5.22 39.71
CA ARG A 721 8.65 6.19 39.56
C ARG A 721 8.33 7.31 38.58
N SER A 722 8.92 8.46 38.81
CA SER A 722 8.93 9.52 37.81
C SER A 722 9.98 9.26 36.75
N VAL A 723 9.63 9.48 35.48
CA VAL A 723 10.52 9.28 34.34
C VAL A 723 10.54 10.53 33.49
N THR A 724 11.74 10.94 33.06
CA THR A 724 11.95 11.94 32.03
C THR A 724 12.63 11.26 30.83
N LEU A 725 12.08 11.44 29.62
CA LEU A 725 12.61 10.91 28.40
C LEU A 725 12.92 12.06 27.43
N ALA A 726 14.09 12.04 26.82
CA ALA A 726 14.48 13.04 25.81
C ALA A 726 13.61 12.89 24.53
N PRO A 727 13.57 13.91 23.67
CA PRO A 727 12.93 13.83 22.38
C PRO A 727 13.43 12.62 21.58
N ASN A 728 12.54 11.94 20.87
CA ASN A 728 12.80 10.84 19.95
C ASN A 728 13.77 9.76 20.50
N ALA A 729 13.58 9.37 21.74
CA ALA A 729 14.53 8.52 22.49
C ALA A 729 13.92 7.20 22.97
N VAL A 730 14.79 6.26 23.25
CA VAL A 730 14.49 5.00 23.97
C VAL A 730 15.28 4.96 25.25
N ARG A 731 14.63 4.51 26.33
CA ARG A 731 15.27 4.34 27.63
C ARG A 731 14.74 3.10 28.34
N LYS A 732 15.65 2.26 28.85
CA LYS A 732 15.32 1.25 29.85
C LYS A 732 15.03 1.96 31.18
N VAL A 733 13.78 1.98 31.59
CA VAL A 733 13.29 2.76 32.75
C VAL A 733 13.07 1.92 34.00
N HIS A 734 13.01 0.59 33.85
CA HIS A 734 12.93 -0.35 34.99
C HIS A 734 13.66 -1.64 34.63
N SER A 735 14.31 -2.27 35.63
CA SER A 735 14.87 -3.63 35.56
C SER A 735 14.79 -4.27 36.95
N ALA A 736 14.26 -5.49 37.01
CA ALA A 736 14.12 -6.26 38.22
C ALA A 736 14.28 -7.77 37.96
N ASP A 737 14.73 -8.48 38.94
CA ASP A 737 14.78 -9.95 38.91
C ASP A 737 13.37 -10.54 39.02
N ILE A 738 13.02 -11.46 38.10
CA ILE A 738 11.68 -12.04 38.01
C ILE A 738 11.34 -12.86 39.26
N ALA A 739 12.26 -13.67 39.78
CA ALA A 739 12.02 -14.48 40.96
C ALA A 739 11.68 -13.61 42.18
N GLY A 740 12.38 -12.47 42.33
CA GLY A 740 12.08 -11.49 43.39
C GLY A 740 10.71 -10.82 43.24
N LEU A 741 10.25 -10.58 41.99
CA LEU A 741 8.94 -10.00 41.71
C LEU A 741 7.78 -10.96 41.97
N LEU A 742 7.99 -12.24 41.72
CA LEU A 742 6.96 -13.29 41.83
C LEU A 742 6.72 -13.79 43.26
N HIS A 743 7.64 -13.53 44.18
CA HIS A 743 7.54 -13.96 45.59
C HIS A 743 7.17 -15.46 45.74
N GLY A 744 7.75 -16.32 44.90
CA GLY A 744 7.49 -17.76 44.90
C GLY A 744 6.26 -18.23 44.09
N CYS A 745 5.52 -17.29 43.44
CA CYS A 745 4.47 -17.61 42.49
C CYS A 745 5.08 -18.19 41.21
N SER A 746 4.39 -19.13 40.57
CA SER A 746 4.81 -19.66 39.27
C SER A 746 4.76 -18.57 38.19
N PRO A 747 5.73 -18.50 37.28
CA PRO A 747 5.70 -17.55 36.17
C PRO A 747 4.40 -17.57 35.35
N GLY A 748 3.81 -18.77 35.17
CA GLY A 748 2.55 -18.93 34.42
C GLY A 748 1.31 -18.39 35.17
N GLU A 749 1.38 -18.11 36.46
CA GLU A 749 0.25 -17.61 37.26
C GLU A 749 0.19 -16.09 37.38
N ALA A 750 1.19 -15.38 36.83
CA ALA A 750 1.32 -13.94 37.00
C ALA A 750 1.54 -13.22 35.67
N ILE A 751 1.13 -11.96 35.67
CA ILE A 751 1.35 -11.00 34.58
C ILE A 751 1.98 -9.71 35.11
N VAL A 752 2.64 -8.96 34.25
CA VAL A 752 3.07 -7.60 34.55
C VAL A 752 2.24 -6.59 33.77
N VAL A 753 1.68 -5.63 34.46
CA VAL A 753 0.95 -4.48 33.86
C VAL A 753 1.83 -3.24 34.03
N THR A 754 2.20 -2.65 32.90
CA THR A 754 2.97 -1.40 32.87
C THR A 754 2.05 -0.26 32.42
N LYS A 755 2.10 0.87 33.15
CA LYS A 755 1.32 2.08 32.85
C LYS A 755 2.22 3.29 32.90
N PHE A 756 2.28 4.06 31.85
CA PHE A 756 2.95 5.35 31.83
C PHE A 756 1.93 6.47 31.62
N THR A 757 1.90 7.43 32.52
CA THR A 757 0.95 8.57 32.47
C THR A 757 1.72 9.85 32.25
N THR A 758 1.36 10.61 31.21
CA THR A 758 1.92 11.91 30.85
C THR A 758 0.85 12.77 30.19
N GLY A 759 0.79 14.08 30.50
CA GLY A 759 -0.15 15.02 29.88
C GLY A 759 -1.63 14.61 29.98
N GLY A 760 -2.01 13.88 31.05
CA GLY A 760 -3.37 13.36 31.21
C GLY A 760 -3.69 12.08 30.43
N ARG A 761 -2.83 11.67 29.48
CA ARG A 761 -2.98 10.43 28.70
C ARG A 761 -2.23 9.26 29.38
N ARG A 762 -2.81 8.09 29.27
CA ARG A 762 -2.24 6.83 29.80
C ARG A 762 -1.89 5.88 28.66
N TYR A 763 -0.66 5.38 28.70
CA TYR A 763 -0.11 4.32 27.84
C TYR A 763 0.07 3.07 28.70
N SER A 764 -0.43 1.94 28.24
CA SER A 764 -0.36 0.70 29.04
C SER A 764 -0.01 -0.50 28.16
N ASN A 765 0.67 -1.47 28.76
CA ASN A 765 1.01 -2.74 28.13
C ASN A 765 1.02 -3.86 29.18
N ILE A 766 0.80 -5.07 28.72
CA ILE A 766 0.83 -6.29 29.54
C ILE A 766 1.96 -7.17 29.03
N GLY A 767 2.79 -7.65 29.97
CA GLY A 767 3.83 -8.62 29.70
C GLY A 767 3.57 -9.93 30.45
N TYR A 768 4.12 -11.00 29.94
CA TYR A 768 3.97 -12.35 30.48
C TYR A 768 5.33 -12.87 30.95
N PHE A 769 5.36 -13.65 32.03
CA PHE A 769 6.59 -14.25 32.57
C PHE A 769 6.85 -15.66 32.07
N ALA A 770 5.88 -16.24 31.36
CA ALA A 770 5.96 -17.55 30.74
C ALA A 770 5.43 -17.51 29.29
N PRO A 771 5.79 -18.51 28.46
CA PRO A 771 5.16 -18.69 27.15
C PRO A 771 3.63 -18.83 27.28
N GLN A 772 2.89 -18.41 26.24
CA GLN A 772 1.41 -18.41 26.25
C GLN A 772 0.83 -19.80 26.60
N LYS A 773 1.48 -20.87 26.12
CA LYS A 773 1.12 -22.27 26.38
C LYS A 773 1.18 -22.65 27.89
N GLU A 774 2.08 -22.02 28.61
CA GLU A 774 2.34 -22.32 30.03
C GLU A 774 1.56 -21.40 30.97
N LEU A 775 0.80 -20.43 30.44
CA LEU A 775 -0.01 -19.57 31.30
C LEU A 775 -1.14 -20.37 31.97
N ALA A 776 -1.24 -20.24 33.28
CA ALA A 776 -2.29 -20.83 34.11
C ALA A 776 -3.56 -19.95 34.02
N LEU A 777 -4.10 -19.81 32.79
CA LEU A 777 -5.29 -19.01 32.53
C LEU A 777 -6.50 -19.61 33.28
N PRO A 778 -7.15 -18.86 34.20
CA PRO A 778 -8.28 -19.35 34.97
C PRO A 778 -9.55 -19.41 34.10
N GLU A 779 -10.50 -20.22 34.48
CA GLU A 779 -11.89 -20.04 34.01
C GLU A 779 -12.34 -18.64 34.38
N ALA A 780 -12.98 -17.94 33.43
CA ALA A 780 -13.39 -16.56 33.61
C ALA A 780 -14.74 -16.31 32.94
N ASP A 781 -15.61 -15.65 33.68
CA ASP A 781 -16.88 -15.14 33.16
C ASP A 781 -16.74 -13.65 32.82
N ILE A 782 -17.22 -13.30 31.65
CA ILE A 782 -17.31 -11.91 31.21
C ILE A 782 -18.75 -11.42 31.38
N ARG A 783 -18.92 -10.43 32.25
CA ARG A 783 -20.15 -9.67 32.36
C ARG A 783 -20.05 -8.48 31.42
N TRP A 784 -21.14 -8.20 30.68
CA TRP A 784 -21.16 -7.07 29.78
C TRP A 784 -22.49 -6.30 29.86
N SER A 785 -22.43 -5.02 29.48
CA SER A 785 -23.58 -4.17 29.27
C SER A 785 -23.32 -3.32 28.01
N ALA A 786 -24.37 -2.87 27.35
CA ALA A 786 -24.30 -2.02 26.17
C ALA A 786 -25.24 -0.83 26.31
N GLU A 787 -24.69 0.37 26.09
CA GLU A 787 -25.41 1.63 26.06
C GLU A 787 -25.50 2.13 24.61
N PRO A 788 -26.70 2.62 24.17
CA PRO A 788 -26.84 3.16 22.81
C PRO A 788 -25.94 4.40 22.60
N THR A 789 -25.40 4.52 21.38
CA THR A 789 -24.66 5.69 20.90
C THR A 789 -25.23 6.16 19.57
N ALA A 790 -24.72 7.28 19.02
CA ALA A 790 -25.14 7.76 17.71
C ALA A 790 -24.81 6.79 16.55
N GLU A 791 -23.74 5.95 16.72
CA GLU A 791 -23.27 5.04 15.68
C GLU A 791 -23.56 3.55 15.98
N GLY A 792 -24.19 3.24 17.11
CA GLY A 792 -24.46 1.88 17.54
C GLY A 792 -24.47 1.73 19.05
N TYR A 793 -23.44 1.11 19.64
CA TYR A 793 -23.39 0.82 21.07
C TYR A 793 -22.00 1.04 21.69
N ALA A 794 -21.98 1.44 22.95
CA ALA A 794 -20.81 1.40 23.82
C ALA A 794 -20.92 0.15 24.71
N VAL A 795 -20.07 -0.86 24.48
CA VAL A 795 -20.08 -2.14 25.21
C VAL A 795 -19.05 -2.10 26.31
N THR A 796 -19.49 -2.24 27.56
CA THR A 796 -18.61 -2.33 28.72
C THR A 796 -18.49 -3.79 29.18
N LEU A 797 -17.27 -4.30 29.26
CA LEU A 797 -16.95 -5.65 29.71
C LEU A 797 -16.22 -5.62 31.02
N THR A 798 -16.54 -6.56 31.92
CA THR A 798 -15.85 -6.78 33.17
C THR A 798 -15.68 -8.27 33.47
N SER A 799 -14.59 -8.63 34.14
CA SER A 799 -14.38 -9.98 34.68
C SER A 799 -13.70 -9.86 36.04
N ASP A 800 -13.94 -10.83 36.93
CA ASP A 800 -13.27 -10.96 38.24
C ASP A 800 -11.94 -11.72 38.12
N ARG A 801 -11.64 -12.27 36.95
CA ARG A 801 -10.40 -12.98 36.61
C ARG A 801 -9.74 -12.33 35.39
N PHE A 802 -8.44 -12.62 35.22
CA PHE A 802 -7.75 -12.20 33.99
C PHE A 802 -8.34 -12.93 32.77
N VAL A 803 -8.66 -12.19 31.74
CA VAL A 803 -9.13 -12.71 30.44
C VAL A 803 -8.11 -12.37 29.37
N ARG A 804 -7.69 -13.36 28.60
CA ARG A 804 -6.75 -13.18 27.50
C ARG A 804 -7.47 -13.07 26.17
N ALA A 805 -7.17 -12.01 25.41
CA ALA A 805 -7.63 -11.78 24.04
C ALA A 805 -9.15 -11.89 23.85
N ALA A 806 -9.93 -11.12 24.62
CA ALA A 806 -11.38 -11.04 24.45
C ALA A 806 -11.74 -10.52 23.06
N TRP A 807 -12.48 -11.34 22.30
CA TRP A 807 -12.94 -11.07 20.94
C TRP A 807 -14.45 -10.93 20.91
N LEU A 808 -14.91 -9.76 20.45
CA LEU A 808 -16.31 -9.45 20.20
C LEU A 808 -16.62 -9.68 18.72
N SER A 809 -17.77 -10.31 18.42
CA SER A 809 -18.23 -10.56 17.05
C SER A 809 -19.75 -10.42 16.98
N LEU A 810 -20.26 -9.87 15.87
CA LEU A 810 -21.69 -9.77 15.56
C LEU A 810 -22.06 -10.55 14.29
N ASP A 811 -21.11 -11.32 13.73
CA ASP A 811 -21.28 -12.12 12.51
C ASP A 811 -21.80 -11.30 11.30
N GLY A 812 -21.46 -9.99 11.22
CA GLY A 812 -21.98 -9.07 10.23
C GLY A 812 -20.97 -8.00 9.78
N ASN A 813 -21.49 -6.92 9.23
CA ASN A 813 -20.72 -5.75 8.82
C ASN A 813 -20.68 -4.72 9.95
N GLU A 814 -20.03 -5.06 11.03
CA GLU A 814 -19.74 -4.22 12.17
C GLU A 814 -18.31 -3.74 12.19
N HIS A 815 -18.07 -2.62 12.86
CA HIS A 815 -16.72 -2.17 13.20
C HIS A 815 -16.62 -1.98 14.71
N PHE A 816 -15.59 -2.61 15.31
CA PHE A 816 -15.25 -2.42 16.71
C PHE A 816 -14.11 -1.40 16.82
N GLU A 817 -14.27 -0.41 17.69
CA GLU A 817 -13.19 0.54 17.99
C GLU A 817 -11.95 -0.16 18.54
N ASP A 818 -12.14 -1.23 19.31
CA ASP A 818 -11.09 -2.08 19.85
C ASP A 818 -11.57 -3.53 19.98
N ASN A 819 -10.63 -4.51 19.85
CA ASN A 819 -10.98 -5.92 19.93
C ASN A 819 -9.75 -6.77 20.30
N TYR A 820 -9.94 -8.05 20.61
CA TYR A 820 -8.89 -9.00 20.99
C TYR A 820 -8.02 -8.54 22.19
N PHE A 821 -8.59 -7.76 23.08
CA PHE A 821 -7.88 -7.17 24.23
C PHE A 821 -7.94 -8.06 25.48
N ASP A 822 -6.98 -7.84 26.37
CA ASP A 822 -6.98 -8.46 27.67
C ASP A 822 -7.86 -7.70 28.67
N LEU A 823 -8.59 -8.42 29.55
CA LEU A 823 -9.32 -7.84 30.67
C LEU A 823 -8.57 -8.12 31.98
N LEU A 824 -8.29 -7.04 32.71
CA LEU A 824 -7.71 -7.16 34.07
C LEU A 824 -8.82 -7.42 35.10
N PRO A 825 -8.54 -8.23 36.14
CA PRO A 825 -9.52 -8.53 37.19
C PRO A 825 -10.14 -7.26 37.79
N GLY A 826 -11.46 -7.18 37.78
CA GLY A 826 -12.21 -6.06 38.38
C GLY A 826 -12.10 -4.72 37.63
N VAL A 827 -11.45 -4.67 36.47
CA VAL A 827 -11.31 -3.44 35.68
C VAL A 827 -12.25 -3.48 34.49
N GLY A 828 -13.18 -2.53 34.39
CA GLY A 828 -14.07 -2.37 33.26
C GLY A 828 -13.34 -1.85 32.04
N ARG A 829 -13.70 -2.37 30.83
CA ARG A 829 -13.26 -1.84 29.55
C ARG A 829 -14.47 -1.58 28.66
N THR A 830 -14.56 -0.37 28.14
CA THR A 830 -15.62 0.04 27.22
C THR A 830 -15.09 0.11 25.79
N VAL A 831 -15.85 -0.42 24.84
CA VAL A 831 -15.53 -0.46 23.41
C VAL A 831 -16.69 0.09 22.61
N GLY A 832 -16.44 1.02 21.69
CA GLY A 832 -17.42 1.49 20.72
C GLY A 832 -17.66 0.43 19.63
N VAL A 833 -18.90 0.23 19.29
CA VAL A 833 -19.35 -0.70 18.23
C VAL A 833 -20.24 0.06 17.26
N SER A 834 -19.76 0.23 16.03
CA SER A 834 -20.57 0.83 14.96
C SER A 834 -21.42 -0.27 14.31
N THR A 835 -22.73 -0.16 14.42
CA THR A 835 -23.70 -1.11 13.86
C THR A 835 -25.09 -0.49 13.71
N LYS A 836 -25.89 -1.03 12.79
CA LYS A 836 -27.29 -0.64 12.58
C LYS A 836 -28.29 -1.60 13.22
N LEU A 837 -27.83 -2.61 13.97
CA LEU A 837 -28.69 -3.58 14.63
C LEU A 837 -29.56 -2.92 15.71
N SER A 838 -30.82 -3.34 15.82
CA SER A 838 -31.66 -3.03 16.97
C SER A 838 -31.06 -3.63 18.25
N ARG A 839 -31.52 -3.14 19.42
CA ARG A 839 -31.03 -3.65 20.70
C ARG A 839 -31.26 -5.16 20.86
N ASP A 840 -32.41 -5.65 20.52
CA ASP A 840 -32.74 -7.08 20.64
C ASP A 840 -31.91 -7.96 19.71
N GLU A 841 -31.66 -7.48 18.49
CA GLU A 841 -30.75 -8.15 17.54
C GLU A 841 -29.32 -8.14 18.04
N PHE A 842 -28.85 -6.99 18.53
CA PHE A 842 -27.50 -6.83 19.07
C PHE A 842 -27.27 -7.80 20.25
N ASP A 843 -28.18 -7.83 21.24
CA ASP A 843 -28.04 -8.71 22.41
C ASP A 843 -28.08 -10.20 22.03
N ARG A 844 -28.85 -10.56 21.01
CA ARG A 844 -28.92 -11.93 20.49
C ARG A 844 -27.68 -12.34 19.70
N LEU A 845 -27.08 -11.42 18.94
CA LEU A 845 -25.99 -11.72 17.99
C LEU A 845 -24.61 -11.54 18.61
N LEU A 846 -24.47 -10.67 19.63
CA LEU A 846 -23.18 -10.45 20.23
C LEU A 846 -22.59 -11.75 20.81
N ARG A 847 -21.42 -12.07 20.35
CA ARG A 847 -20.62 -13.19 20.86
C ARG A 847 -19.32 -12.64 21.43
N ILE A 848 -18.93 -13.16 22.59
CA ILE A 848 -17.67 -12.83 23.23
C ILE A 848 -16.91 -14.14 23.41
N THR A 849 -15.75 -14.23 22.77
CA THR A 849 -14.85 -15.39 22.85
C THR A 849 -13.55 -14.94 23.47
N HIS A 850 -12.89 -15.78 24.21
CA HIS A 850 -11.57 -15.51 24.77
C HIS A 850 -10.71 -16.78 24.82
N LEU A 851 -9.41 -16.62 24.99
CA LEU A 851 -8.44 -17.71 24.82
C LEU A 851 -8.69 -18.88 25.77
N GLN A 852 -9.12 -18.64 27.02
CA GLN A 852 -9.40 -19.69 27.99
C GLN A 852 -10.53 -20.65 27.53
N GLN A 853 -11.49 -20.17 26.75
CA GLN A 853 -12.59 -20.98 26.22
C GLN A 853 -12.16 -21.94 25.12
N THR A 854 -10.95 -21.82 24.60
CA THR A 854 -10.46 -22.66 23.48
C THR A 854 -9.72 -23.91 23.93
N ARG A 855 -9.50 -24.07 25.26
CA ARG A 855 -8.89 -25.28 25.88
C ARG A 855 -9.84 -26.44 25.92
#